data_76481baa02be5568c5313aa7cde3d44a
#
_entry.id   76481baa02be5568c5313aa7cde3d44a
#
_cell.length_a   1.000
_cell.length_b   1.000
_cell.length_c   1.000
_cell.angle_alpha   90.00
_cell.angle_beta   90.00
_cell.angle_gamma   90.00
#
_symmetry.space_group_name_H-M   'P 1'
#
loop_
_entity.id
_entity.type
_entity.pdbx_description
1 polymer ?
#
loop_
_entity_poly.entity_id
_entity_poly.type
_entity_poly.pdbx_seq_one_letter_code
_entity_poly.pdbx_strand_id
1 'polypeptide(L)'
;MKQEELNRLFDSLTDREKLAEMTQLVTSLLTGREDMATTGGSLDANLARADLDSIGTTLNCFGAEESRRVQDEHLAANPHKIPLLFMADVIHGYRTVFPIPLAMGCSFDLEAARESAEVAARECSAAGVQLTFSPMADLVRDPRWGRVMESTGEDPWLNGQMAAAMVRGYQGEEYEKTGVIGPGHVAACIKHFAAYGASEAGRDYNTVDLSEGVLREYYLPAYLAAVRAGVCMAMTSFNTVDRIPATVNRPLLRGILREENGFDGVVITDYGALYETLAHGACADKREAAKKALEAGVDVEMMSTCILEHGEELMREFPELRQAVDESVRRILALKNALGLFENPYKDADAEKEKSLLLCAEHRAAARRIAGESIVLLKNENHTLPLRQGMKIGIAGPFARSRSVLGSWSLAGTDGVSLFEGLREVWPDAELHTAMDGELGSLFDGVTDVEDRIDEACAALADCDVVLAAVGENQNDTGECSSKTDLCLTRNQRRMVERLCALGKPVVLVVFSGRPLEIREEAEQCAAVVQAWFLGTESGTALADVLTGRVNPSGRLSMSFPQTVGQIPVYYNHANTGRPRLTGEQSERFTTRFIDCPNEPLYPFGYGLSYTKFSYRDLRAEQNGDTWSVRVRVRSEEGPEGVETVQLYIRDCSASRVRPVQELRGVQRVRLLPGEEREVCFSLTKDDLSFWNGSSFAAEPGEFLIMAGSSSSHVLSQSITLAD
;
A
#
# COMPACT_ATOMS: atom_id res chain seq x y z
N MET A 1 -17.68 -7.25 -27.64
CA MET A 1 -19.12 -7.38 -27.99
C MET A 1 -19.73 -5.99 -28.18
N LYS A 2 -20.69 -5.82 -29.13
CA LYS A 2 -21.39 -4.53 -29.29
C LYS A 2 -22.47 -4.37 -28.23
N GLN A 3 -22.79 -3.12 -27.88
CA GLN A 3 -23.78 -2.79 -26.83
C GLN A 3 -25.15 -3.45 -27.05
N GLU A 4 -25.61 -3.53 -28.30
CA GLU A 4 -26.88 -4.19 -28.63
C GLU A 4 -26.87 -5.72 -28.37
N GLU A 5 -25.71 -6.36 -28.55
CA GLU A 5 -25.53 -7.77 -28.26
C GLU A 5 -25.48 -8.03 -26.77
N LEU A 6 -24.78 -7.13 -26.01
CA LEU A 6 -24.71 -7.17 -24.58
C LEU A 6 -26.10 -6.99 -23.94
N ASN A 7 -26.90 -6.07 -24.48
CA ASN A 7 -28.28 -5.88 -24.02
C ASN A 7 -29.13 -7.11 -24.28
N ARG A 8 -29.01 -7.76 -25.48
CA ARG A 8 -29.74 -9.00 -25.75
C ARG A 8 -29.32 -10.15 -24.83
N LEU A 9 -28.03 -10.25 -24.51
CA LEU A 9 -27.54 -11.23 -23.54
C LEU A 9 -28.16 -10.99 -22.19
N PHE A 10 -28.10 -9.74 -21.69
CA PHE A 10 -28.71 -9.34 -20.42
C PHE A 10 -30.22 -9.67 -20.37
N ASP A 11 -30.97 -9.35 -21.43
CA ASP A 11 -32.41 -9.58 -21.50
C ASP A 11 -32.77 -11.11 -21.57
N SER A 12 -31.83 -11.96 -21.92
CA SER A 12 -32.02 -13.42 -21.94
C SER A 12 -31.82 -14.09 -20.58
N LEU A 13 -31.23 -13.41 -19.61
CA LEU A 13 -30.94 -13.95 -18.29
C LEU A 13 -32.21 -14.01 -17.42
N THR A 14 -32.43 -15.14 -16.76
CA THR A 14 -33.40 -15.26 -15.67
C THR A 14 -32.95 -14.49 -14.43
N ASP A 15 -33.89 -14.21 -13.52
CA ASP A 15 -33.56 -13.54 -12.25
C ASP A 15 -32.49 -14.32 -11.45
N ARG A 16 -32.58 -15.66 -11.44
CA ARG A 16 -31.62 -16.52 -10.74
C ARG A 16 -30.23 -16.45 -11.34
N GLU A 17 -30.11 -16.46 -12.67
CA GLU A 17 -28.83 -16.30 -13.37
C GLU A 17 -28.21 -14.93 -13.15
N LYS A 18 -29.02 -13.86 -13.09
CA LYS A 18 -28.57 -12.51 -12.72
C LYS A 18 -27.97 -12.48 -11.32
N LEU A 19 -28.63 -13.11 -10.34
CA LEU A 19 -28.11 -13.19 -8.97
C LEU A 19 -26.85 -14.05 -8.85
N ALA A 20 -26.74 -15.13 -9.63
CA ALA A 20 -25.54 -15.93 -9.70
C ALA A 20 -24.36 -15.15 -10.33
N GLU A 21 -24.62 -14.32 -11.34
CA GLU A 21 -23.61 -13.43 -11.94
C GLU A 21 -23.06 -12.40 -10.92
N MET A 22 -23.85 -12.02 -9.91
CA MET A 22 -23.48 -11.13 -8.79
C MET A 22 -22.73 -11.86 -7.66
N THR A 23 -22.33 -13.11 -7.84
CA THR A 23 -21.70 -13.91 -6.77
C THR A 23 -20.26 -14.28 -7.14
N GLN A 24 -19.33 -14.16 -6.17
CA GLN A 24 -17.96 -14.63 -6.28
C GLN A 24 -17.67 -15.74 -5.30
N LEU A 25 -17.10 -16.84 -5.81
CA LEU A 25 -16.64 -17.96 -4.99
C LEU A 25 -15.19 -18.32 -5.33
N VAL A 26 -14.48 -18.92 -4.36
CA VAL A 26 -13.15 -19.50 -4.64
C VAL A 26 -13.26 -20.64 -5.65
N THR A 27 -12.24 -20.76 -6.49
CA THR A 27 -12.20 -21.76 -7.57
C THR A 27 -12.37 -23.20 -7.08
N SER A 28 -11.89 -23.53 -5.90
CA SER A 28 -12.06 -24.86 -5.30
C SER A 28 -13.52 -25.27 -5.10
N LEU A 29 -14.40 -24.33 -4.75
CA LEU A 29 -15.84 -24.60 -4.63
C LEU A 29 -16.50 -24.85 -5.97
N LEU A 30 -16.04 -24.20 -7.04
CA LEU A 30 -16.56 -24.41 -8.40
C LEU A 30 -16.11 -25.75 -8.98
N THR A 31 -14.87 -26.14 -8.72
CA THR A 31 -14.23 -27.32 -9.32
C THR A 31 -14.30 -28.57 -8.44
N GLY A 32 -14.58 -28.41 -7.13
CA GLY A 32 -14.53 -29.50 -6.15
C GLY A 32 -13.10 -29.99 -5.83
N ARG A 33 -12.07 -29.18 -6.14
CA ARG A 33 -10.65 -29.50 -5.88
C ARG A 33 -10.14 -28.63 -4.70
N GLU A 34 -9.24 -29.18 -3.88
CA GLU A 34 -8.62 -28.44 -2.81
C GLU A 34 -7.62 -27.42 -3.39
N ASP A 35 -7.86 -26.14 -3.12
CA ASP A 35 -6.98 -25.05 -3.51
C ASP A 35 -6.20 -24.45 -2.33
N MET A 36 -5.12 -23.75 -2.68
CA MET A 36 -4.24 -23.12 -1.69
C MET A 36 -4.91 -21.91 -1.05
N ALA A 37 -4.80 -21.84 0.27
CA ALA A 37 -5.01 -20.69 1.16
C ALA A 37 -6.20 -19.79 0.80
N THR A 38 -7.36 -20.12 1.30
CA THR A 38 -8.45 -19.16 1.48
C THR A 38 -8.18 -18.32 2.71
N THR A 39 -8.17 -17.01 2.59
CA THR A 39 -8.27 -16.09 3.72
C THR A 39 -9.74 -16.05 4.16
N GLY A 40 -10.04 -16.36 5.41
CA GLY A 40 -11.40 -16.27 5.97
C GLY A 40 -12.10 -17.61 6.22
N GLY A 41 -13.34 -17.55 6.71
CA GLY A 41 -14.15 -18.70 7.12
C GLY A 41 -14.68 -19.52 5.94
N SER A 42 -15.11 -20.77 6.22
CA SER A 42 -15.75 -21.64 5.23
C SER A 42 -17.15 -21.12 4.86
N LEU A 43 -17.52 -21.24 3.58
CA LEU A 43 -18.87 -20.94 3.11
C LEU A 43 -19.85 -22.01 3.64
N ASP A 44 -20.84 -21.60 4.43
CA ASP A 44 -21.95 -22.46 4.87
C ASP A 44 -23.14 -22.30 3.93
N ALA A 45 -23.05 -22.91 2.73
CA ALA A 45 -24.11 -22.92 1.75
C ALA A 45 -24.14 -24.21 0.94
N ASN A 46 -25.34 -24.79 0.81
CA ASN A 46 -25.64 -25.88 -0.12
C ASN A 46 -26.09 -25.27 -1.46
N LEU A 47 -25.14 -24.95 -2.34
CA LEU A 47 -25.45 -24.39 -3.64
C LEU A 47 -25.88 -25.48 -4.64
N ALA A 48 -26.92 -25.20 -5.40
CA ALA A 48 -27.33 -26.07 -6.49
C ALA A 48 -26.28 -26.02 -7.63
N ARG A 49 -26.07 -27.12 -8.33
CA ARG A 49 -25.13 -27.17 -9.46
C ARG A 49 -25.43 -26.10 -10.52
N ALA A 50 -26.72 -25.86 -10.80
CA ALA A 50 -27.14 -24.84 -11.75
C ALA A 50 -26.71 -23.41 -11.33
N ASP A 51 -26.67 -23.11 -10.03
CA ASP A 51 -26.16 -21.85 -9.53
C ASP A 51 -24.66 -21.75 -9.77
N LEU A 52 -23.88 -22.80 -9.42
CA LEU A 52 -22.44 -22.85 -9.67
C LEU A 52 -22.08 -22.71 -11.15
N ASP A 53 -22.88 -23.29 -12.03
CA ASP A 53 -22.71 -23.18 -13.50
C ASP A 53 -22.99 -21.76 -14.04
N SER A 54 -23.62 -20.89 -13.23
CA SER A 54 -23.97 -19.50 -13.58
C SER A 54 -23.24 -18.43 -12.77
N ILE A 55 -22.32 -18.82 -11.86
CA ILE A 55 -21.50 -17.87 -11.08
C ILE A 55 -20.69 -16.96 -12.02
N GLY A 56 -20.71 -15.65 -11.73
CA GLY A 56 -20.08 -14.66 -12.60
C GLY A 56 -18.57 -14.54 -12.47
N THR A 57 -18.05 -14.73 -11.23
CA THR A 57 -16.66 -14.43 -10.91
C THR A 57 -16.06 -15.48 -9.98
N THR A 58 -14.73 -15.66 -10.03
CA THR A 58 -14.02 -16.59 -9.16
C THR A 58 -12.73 -16.00 -8.61
N LEU A 59 -12.34 -16.45 -7.41
CA LEU A 59 -11.17 -16.00 -6.67
C LEU A 59 -10.10 -17.10 -6.62
N ASN A 60 -8.82 -16.69 -6.71
CA ASN A 60 -7.66 -17.56 -6.49
C ASN A 60 -7.55 -18.75 -7.47
N CYS A 61 -7.57 -18.46 -8.78
CA CYS A 61 -7.16 -19.38 -9.82
C CYS A 61 -5.84 -18.91 -10.42
N PHE A 62 -4.80 -19.71 -10.31
CA PHE A 62 -3.45 -19.31 -10.71
C PHE A 62 -2.87 -20.25 -11.75
N GLY A 63 -2.21 -19.68 -12.77
CA GLY A 63 -1.56 -20.37 -13.87
C GLY A 63 -2.45 -20.52 -15.10
N ALA A 64 -1.83 -20.30 -16.27
CA ALA A 64 -2.53 -20.25 -17.55
C ALA A 64 -3.25 -21.56 -17.90
N GLU A 65 -2.64 -22.71 -17.64
CA GLU A 65 -3.25 -24.02 -17.91
C GLU A 65 -4.50 -24.25 -17.05
N GLU A 66 -4.41 -23.93 -15.75
CA GLU A 66 -5.51 -24.12 -14.81
C GLU A 66 -6.66 -23.16 -15.10
N SER A 67 -6.37 -21.87 -15.30
CA SER A 67 -7.42 -20.87 -15.60
C SER A 67 -8.16 -21.19 -16.92
N ARG A 68 -7.44 -21.64 -17.95
CA ARG A 68 -8.07 -22.07 -19.21
C ARG A 68 -8.95 -23.30 -19.01
N ARG A 69 -8.49 -24.30 -18.25
CA ARG A 69 -9.25 -25.51 -17.95
C ARG A 69 -10.55 -25.17 -17.19
N VAL A 70 -10.46 -24.34 -16.14
CA VAL A 70 -11.64 -23.92 -15.37
C VAL A 70 -12.61 -23.13 -16.24
N GLN A 71 -12.10 -22.26 -17.11
CA GLN A 71 -12.93 -21.51 -18.04
C GLN A 71 -13.65 -22.41 -19.05
N ASP A 72 -12.97 -23.44 -19.58
CA ASP A 72 -13.57 -24.42 -20.51
C ASP A 72 -14.69 -25.20 -19.82
N GLU A 73 -14.45 -25.69 -18.60
CA GLU A 73 -15.45 -26.42 -17.80
C GLU A 73 -16.67 -25.51 -17.52
N HIS A 74 -16.44 -24.27 -17.14
CA HIS A 74 -17.52 -23.31 -16.89
C HIS A 74 -18.31 -23.00 -18.17
N LEU A 75 -17.63 -22.65 -19.26
CA LEU A 75 -18.29 -22.33 -20.52
C LEU A 75 -19.08 -23.54 -21.11
N ALA A 76 -18.64 -24.78 -20.85
CA ALA A 76 -19.38 -25.95 -21.23
C ALA A 76 -20.71 -26.07 -20.47
N ALA A 77 -20.72 -25.70 -19.17
CA ALA A 77 -21.89 -25.80 -18.30
C ALA A 77 -22.81 -24.57 -18.37
N ASN A 78 -22.25 -23.36 -18.49
CA ASN A 78 -23.01 -22.10 -18.47
C ASN A 78 -23.98 -21.98 -19.64
N PRO A 79 -25.30 -21.77 -19.41
CA PRO A 79 -26.32 -21.76 -20.45
C PRO A 79 -26.11 -20.68 -21.53
N HIS A 80 -25.63 -19.51 -21.12
CA HIS A 80 -25.43 -18.34 -21.98
C HIS A 80 -23.99 -18.17 -22.47
N LYS A 81 -23.06 -19.07 -22.06
CA LYS A 81 -21.63 -19.02 -22.38
C LYS A 81 -20.97 -17.70 -21.90
N ILE A 82 -21.42 -17.17 -20.77
CA ILE A 82 -20.80 -16.01 -20.14
C ILE A 82 -19.48 -16.46 -19.48
N PRO A 83 -18.34 -15.85 -19.81
CA PRO A 83 -17.07 -16.22 -19.21
C PRO A 83 -17.01 -15.91 -17.72
N LEU A 84 -16.32 -16.75 -16.93
CA LEU A 84 -15.89 -16.39 -15.58
C LEU A 84 -14.90 -15.21 -15.65
N LEU A 85 -14.95 -14.35 -14.64
CA LEU A 85 -13.92 -13.34 -14.40
C LEU A 85 -13.01 -13.82 -13.27
N PHE A 86 -11.73 -14.07 -13.58
CA PHE A 86 -10.72 -14.55 -12.63
C PHE A 86 -10.08 -13.39 -11.89
N MET A 87 -10.19 -13.39 -10.56
CA MET A 87 -9.69 -12.35 -9.69
C MET A 87 -8.69 -12.91 -8.66
N ALA A 88 -7.73 -12.07 -8.23
CA ALA A 88 -6.77 -12.45 -7.19
C ALA A 88 -6.20 -11.23 -6.47
N ASP A 89 -5.64 -11.44 -5.27
CA ASP A 89 -4.87 -10.44 -4.53
C ASP A 89 -3.42 -10.41 -5.04
N VAL A 90 -3.12 -9.44 -5.89
CA VAL A 90 -1.75 -9.17 -6.38
C VAL A 90 -1.38 -7.78 -5.93
N ILE A 91 -0.99 -7.66 -4.65
CA ILE A 91 -0.87 -6.38 -3.95
C ILE A 91 0.43 -5.65 -4.33
N HIS A 92 1.54 -6.37 -4.45
CA HIS A 92 2.84 -5.79 -4.80
C HIS A 92 3.69 -6.71 -5.72
N GLY A 93 3.04 -7.31 -6.68
CA GLY A 93 3.64 -8.19 -7.68
C GLY A 93 3.04 -9.58 -7.70
N TYR A 94 3.16 -10.26 -8.84
CA TYR A 94 2.65 -11.64 -9.00
C TYR A 94 3.75 -12.67 -8.63
N ARG A 95 4.69 -12.98 -9.52
CA ARG A 95 5.86 -13.80 -9.19
C ARG A 95 7.12 -12.95 -9.01
N THR A 96 7.28 -11.91 -9.80
CA THR A 96 8.22 -10.85 -9.51
C THR A 96 7.59 -9.98 -8.43
N VAL A 97 8.04 -10.16 -7.19
CA VAL A 97 7.54 -9.42 -6.02
C VAL A 97 8.34 -8.13 -5.87
N PHE A 98 7.63 -7.01 -5.85
CA PHE A 98 8.17 -5.67 -5.61
C PHE A 98 8.20 -5.35 -4.11
N PRO A 99 8.82 -4.22 -3.70
CA PRO A 99 8.70 -3.74 -2.33
C PRO A 99 7.24 -3.66 -1.88
N ILE A 100 6.99 -3.94 -0.61
CA ILE A 100 5.66 -3.73 -0.02
C ILE A 100 5.19 -2.29 -0.28
N PRO A 101 3.87 -2.02 -0.41
CA PRO A 101 3.38 -0.68 -0.72
C PRO A 101 3.90 0.43 0.19
N LEU A 102 4.12 0.17 1.48
CA LEU A 102 4.72 1.15 2.40
C LEU A 102 6.14 1.54 1.99
N ALA A 103 6.94 0.56 1.57
CA ALA A 103 8.28 0.81 1.03
C ALA A 103 8.20 1.50 -0.34
N MET A 104 7.26 1.11 -1.21
CA MET A 104 7.00 1.80 -2.48
C MET A 104 6.68 3.28 -2.24
N GLY A 105 5.85 3.60 -1.24
CA GLY A 105 5.58 4.97 -0.83
C GLY A 105 6.85 5.75 -0.47
N CYS A 106 7.85 5.08 0.13
CA CYS A 106 9.13 5.70 0.47
C CYS A 106 10.00 6.05 -0.75
N SER A 107 9.72 5.51 -1.93
CA SER A 107 10.40 5.93 -3.16
C SER A 107 10.01 7.35 -3.59
N PHE A 108 8.82 7.82 -3.22
CA PHE A 108 8.20 9.05 -3.72
C PHE A 108 8.22 9.12 -5.26
N ASP A 109 8.22 7.98 -5.92
CA ASP A 109 8.31 7.83 -7.38
C ASP A 109 7.02 7.23 -7.95
N LEU A 110 6.20 8.07 -8.56
CA LEU A 110 4.92 7.65 -9.16
C LEU A 110 5.14 6.75 -10.37
N GLU A 111 6.25 6.93 -11.09
CA GLU A 111 6.60 6.08 -12.23
C GLU A 111 7.01 4.67 -11.77
N ALA A 112 7.75 4.57 -10.65
CA ALA A 112 8.05 3.28 -10.03
C ALA A 112 6.79 2.53 -9.61
N ALA A 113 5.81 3.23 -9.04
CA ALA A 113 4.52 2.65 -8.67
C ALA A 113 3.73 2.16 -9.91
N ARG A 114 3.71 2.97 -11.00
CA ARG A 114 3.08 2.59 -12.27
C ARG A 114 3.76 1.37 -12.89
N GLU A 115 5.10 1.38 -12.99
CA GLU A 115 5.88 0.29 -13.59
C GLU A 115 5.72 -1.03 -12.83
N SER A 116 5.73 -0.99 -11.48
CA SER A 116 5.52 -2.19 -10.65
C SER A 116 4.15 -2.83 -10.93
N ALA A 117 3.10 -2.01 -11.06
CA ALA A 117 1.77 -2.46 -11.40
C ALA A 117 1.67 -3.00 -12.84
N GLU A 118 2.38 -2.37 -13.79
CA GLU A 118 2.44 -2.84 -15.19
C GLU A 118 3.14 -4.19 -15.32
N VAL A 119 4.26 -4.39 -14.61
CA VAL A 119 4.95 -5.69 -14.58
C VAL A 119 4.04 -6.75 -13.94
N ALA A 120 3.40 -6.44 -12.81
CA ALA A 120 2.45 -7.34 -12.18
C ALA A 120 1.29 -7.70 -13.11
N ALA A 121 0.74 -6.73 -13.85
CA ALA A 121 -0.33 -6.95 -14.83
C ALA A 121 0.11 -7.88 -15.96
N ARG A 122 1.31 -7.71 -16.51
CA ARG A 122 1.86 -8.58 -17.56
C ARG A 122 1.99 -10.03 -17.10
N GLU A 123 2.49 -10.27 -15.89
CA GLU A 123 2.59 -11.60 -15.32
C GLU A 123 1.21 -12.20 -15.01
N CYS A 124 0.32 -11.43 -14.38
CA CYS A 124 -1.07 -11.81 -14.09
C CYS A 124 -1.83 -12.22 -15.36
N SER A 125 -1.81 -11.35 -16.37
CA SER A 125 -2.54 -11.56 -17.62
C SER A 125 -2.08 -12.84 -18.33
N ALA A 126 -0.76 -13.09 -18.36
CA ALA A 126 -0.20 -14.31 -18.93
C ALA A 126 -0.60 -15.57 -18.13
N ALA A 127 -0.75 -15.46 -16.81
CA ALA A 127 -1.17 -16.54 -15.91
C ALA A 127 -2.70 -16.72 -15.83
N GLY A 128 -3.48 -15.86 -16.50
CA GLY A 128 -4.95 -15.98 -16.57
C GLY A 128 -5.71 -15.19 -15.49
N VAL A 129 -5.04 -14.42 -14.62
CA VAL A 129 -5.69 -13.46 -13.72
C VAL A 129 -6.10 -12.23 -14.56
N GLN A 130 -7.35 -11.82 -14.44
CA GLN A 130 -7.96 -10.77 -15.26
C GLN A 130 -8.27 -9.50 -14.48
N LEU A 131 -8.35 -9.61 -13.14
CA LEU A 131 -8.55 -8.50 -12.23
C LEU A 131 -7.75 -8.71 -10.94
N THR A 132 -7.09 -7.65 -10.45
CA THR A 132 -6.42 -7.68 -9.16
C THR A 132 -7.12 -6.82 -8.12
N PHE A 133 -7.17 -7.29 -6.85
CA PHE A 133 -7.64 -6.51 -5.71
C PHE A 133 -6.55 -5.55 -5.20
N SER A 134 -6.07 -4.71 -6.10
CA SER A 134 -5.04 -3.69 -5.89
C SER A 134 -5.35 -2.47 -6.77
N PRO A 135 -4.96 -1.24 -6.34
CA PRO A 135 -4.20 -0.90 -5.15
C PRO A 135 -5.04 -0.80 -3.87
N MET A 136 -4.37 -0.97 -2.73
CA MET A 136 -4.93 -0.65 -1.42
C MET A 136 -4.66 0.82 -1.12
N ALA A 137 -5.71 1.61 -0.92
CA ALA A 137 -5.63 3.07 -0.74
C ALA A 137 -6.03 3.54 0.67
N ASP A 138 -6.08 2.63 1.63
CA ASP A 138 -6.30 2.99 3.02
C ASP A 138 -5.19 3.88 3.54
N LEU A 139 -5.55 5.06 4.05
CA LEU A 139 -4.62 5.93 4.75
C LEU A 139 -4.27 5.32 6.11
N VAL A 140 -2.99 5.25 6.46
CA VAL A 140 -2.52 4.62 7.69
C VAL A 140 -1.85 5.64 8.60
N ARG A 141 -2.25 5.67 9.88
CA ARG A 141 -1.69 6.54 10.92
C ARG A 141 -1.33 5.79 12.20
N ASP A 142 -1.69 4.52 12.28
CA ASP A 142 -1.42 3.66 13.43
C ASP A 142 -0.57 2.45 13.00
N PRO A 143 0.75 2.45 13.27
CA PRO A 143 1.64 1.37 12.88
C PRO A 143 1.36 0.04 13.60
N ARG A 144 0.47 0.02 14.60
CA ARG A 144 0.04 -1.22 15.24
C ARG A 144 -0.84 -2.08 14.32
N TRP A 145 -1.51 -1.49 13.33
CA TRP A 145 -2.30 -2.24 12.35
C TRP A 145 -1.39 -3.04 11.41
N GLY A 146 -1.66 -4.34 11.26
CA GLY A 146 -0.83 -5.23 10.44
C GLY A 146 -0.80 -4.86 8.96
N ARG A 147 -1.94 -4.39 8.44
CA ARG A 147 -2.11 -4.02 7.04
C ARG A 147 -1.49 -2.67 6.66
N VAL A 148 -0.82 -1.99 7.57
CA VAL A 148 0.01 -0.80 7.27
C VAL A 148 0.96 -1.08 6.10
N MET A 149 1.50 -2.29 6.00
CA MET A 149 2.40 -2.68 4.92
C MET A 149 1.77 -2.60 3.52
N GLU A 150 0.45 -2.70 3.42
CA GLU A 150 -0.29 -2.67 2.15
C GLU A 150 -0.58 -1.24 1.65
N SER A 151 -0.41 -0.22 2.51
CA SER A 151 -0.64 1.19 2.20
C SER A 151 0.66 1.89 1.80
N THR A 152 0.56 2.94 0.99
CA THR A 152 1.71 3.79 0.67
C THR A 152 2.02 4.86 1.71
N GLY A 153 1.31 4.90 2.85
CA GLY A 153 1.69 5.67 4.03
C GLY A 153 0.63 6.59 4.62
N GLU A 154 1.08 7.60 5.37
CA GLU A 154 0.23 8.48 6.20
C GLU A 154 -0.28 9.74 5.50
N ASP A 155 0.18 10.01 4.27
CA ASP A 155 -0.18 11.22 3.54
C ASP A 155 -1.29 10.98 2.52
N PRO A 156 -2.43 11.73 2.59
CA PRO A 156 -3.57 11.53 1.69
C PRO A 156 -3.27 11.83 0.23
N TRP A 157 -2.43 12.87 -0.04
CA TRP A 157 -2.08 13.28 -1.39
C TRP A 157 -1.16 12.26 -2.05
N LEU A 158 -0.05 11.89 -1.37
CA LEU A 158 0.90 10.90 -1.89
C LEU A 158 0.23 9.55 -2.13
N ASN A 159 -0.56 9.06 -1.17
CA ASN A 159 -1.32 7.82 -1.29
C ASN A 159 -2.27 7.86 -2.50
N GLY A 160 -2.95 8.98 -2.72
CA GLY A 160 -3.81 9.18 -3.89
C GLY A 160 -3.05 9.17 -5.21
N GLN A 161 -1.89 9.84 -5.29
CA GLN A 161 -1.06 9.85 -6.51
C GLN A 161 -0.50 8.45 -6.82
N MET A 162 -0.01 7.74 -5.80
CA MET A 162 0.48 6.37 -5.94
C MET A 162 -0.64 5.42 -6.39
N ALA A 163 -1.82 5.49 -5.77
CA ALA A 163 -2.97 4.66 -6.15
C ALA A 163 -3.40 4.92 -7.61
N ALA A 164 -3.47 6.18 -8.04
CA ALA A 164 -3.79 6.53 -9.42
C ALA A 164 -2.75 6.02 -10.42
N ALA A 165 -1.46 6.11 -10.07
CA ALA A 165 -0.37 5.59 -10.89
C ALA A 165 -0.44 4.06 -11.04
N MET A 166 -0.72 3.33 -9.94
CA MET A 166 -0.88 1.88 -9.96
C MET A 166 -2.10 1.45 -10.79
N VAL A 167 -3.25 2.16 -10.68
CA VAL A 167 -4.42 1.89 -11.53
C VAL A 167 -4.07 1.97 -13.01
N ARG A 168 -3.35 3.02 -13.44
CA ARG A 168 -2.88 3.17 -14.83
C ARG A 168 -1.90 2.06 -15.23
N GLY A 169 -1.04 1.64 -14.33
CA GLY A 169 -0.13 0.52 -14.56
C GLY A 169 -0.86 -0.79 -14.79
N TYR A 170 -1.84 -1.13 -13.94
CA TYR A 170 -2.64 -2.36 -14.10
C TYR A 170 -3.50 -2.34 -15.36
N GLN A 171 -4.26 -1.25 -15.59
CA GLN A 171 -5.29 -1.17 -16.64
C GLN A 171 -4.74 -0.69 -17.99
N GLY A 172 -3.54 -0.07 -18.01
CA GLY A 172 -2.95 0.56 -19.18
C GLY A 172 -3.56 1.93 -19.48
N GLU A 173 -2.76 2.86 -19.99
CA GLU A 173 -3.17 4.25 -20.30
C GLU A 173 -4.25 4.34 -21.41
N GLU A 174 -4.33 3.34 -22.28
CA GLU A 174 -5.34 3.31 -23.35
C GLU A 174 -6.76 3.05 -22.80
N TYR A 175 -6.89 2.46 -21.62
CA TYR A 175 -8.20 2.22 -21.01
C TYR A 175 -8.98 3.53 -20.77
N GLU A 176 -8.33 4.57 -20.25
CA GLU A 176 -8.96 5.90 -20.04
C GLU A 176 -9.55 6.49 -21.33
N LYS A 177 -8.98 6.16 -22.49
CA LYS A 177 -9.39 6.71 -23.79
C LYS A 177 -10.42 5.85 -24.52
N THR A 178 -10.30 4.52 -24.37
CA THR A 178 -11.04 3.57 -25.22
C THR A 178 -12.10 2.78 -24.46
N GLY A 179 -12.01 2.71 -23.12
CA GLY A 179 -12.81 1.83 -22.29
C GLY A 179 -12.47 0.33 -22.47
N VAL A 180 -11.29 0.02 -23.07
CA VAL A 180 -10.85 -1.35 -23.33
C VAL A 180 -9.52 -1.61 -22.63
N ILE A 181 -9.47 -2.66 -21.81
CA ILE A 181 -8.25 -3.14 -21.16
C ILE A 181 -7.50 -4.05 -22.15
N GLY A 182 -6.43 -3.52 -22.70
CA GLY A 182 -5.64 -4.17 -23.74
C GLY A 182 -4.89 -5.43 -23.29
N PRO A 183 -4.18 -6.10 -24.22
CA PRO A 183 -3.33 -7.24 -23.90
C PRO A 183 -2.22 -6.88 -22.89
N GLY A 184 -1.91 -7.82 -21.99
CA GLY A 184 -0.89 -7.64 -20.94
C GLY A 184 -1.32 -6.76 -19.78
N HIS A 185 -2.58 -6.29 -19.77
CA HIS A 185 -3.16 -5.51 -18.68
C HIS A 185 -4.35 -6.26 -18.03
N VAL A 186 -4.65 -5.89 -16.79
CA VAL A 186 -5.74 -6.44 -15.99
C VAL A 186 -6.58 -5.31 -15.37
N ALA A 187 -7.81 -5.58 -15.00
CA ALA A 187 -8.61 -4.61 -14.25
C ALA A 187 -8.06 -4.43 -12.84
N ALA A 188 -8.18 -3.23 -12.30
CA ALA A 188 -7.81 -2.88 -10.94
C ALA A 188 -9.03 -2.74 -10.05
N CYS A 189 -8.87 -3.06 -8.75
CA CYS A 189 -9.87 -2.86 -7.72
C CYS A 189 -9.28 -2.04 -6.58
N ILE A 190 -9.79 -0.82 -6.37
CA ILE A 190 -9.40 -0.01 -5.23
C ILE A 190 -10.00 -0.58 -3.95
N LYS A 191 -9.20 -0.68 -2.88
CA LYS A 191 -9.64 -1.21 -1.59
C LYS A 191 -9.03 -0.47 -0.41
N HIS A 192 -9.63 -0.51 0.79
CA HIS A 192 -10.99 -0.99 1.10
C HIS A 192 -11.88 0.21 1.35
N PHE A 193 -12.95 0.39 0.60
CA PHE A 193 -13.80 1.60 0.64
C PHE A 193 -14.82 1.51 1.79
N ALA A 194 -14.64 2.29 2.91
CA ALA A 194 -13.59 3.28 3.11
C ALA A 194 -13.14 3.32 4.58
N ALA A 195 -11.99 3.99 4.76
CA ALA A 195 -11.47 4.37 6.07
C ALA A 195 -10.98 3.20 6.97
N TYR A 196 -10.69 2.03 6.41
CA TYR A 196 -10.28 0.87 7.19
C TYR A 196 -8.96 1.10 7.95
N GLY A 197 -8.05 1.91 7.42
CA GLY A 197 -6.80 2.31 8.09
C GLY A 197 -6.98 3.15 9.36
N ALA A 198 -8.22 3.57 9.68
CA ALA A 198 -8.57 4.28 10.92
C ALA A 198 -9.10 3.36 12.02
N SER A 199 -8.95 2.05 11.91
CA SER A 199 -9.43 1.07 12.91
C SER A 199 -8.90 1.42 14.31
N GLU A 200 -9.81 1.45 15.30
CA GLU A 200 -9.48 1.83 16.67
C GLU A 200 -8.35 0.99 17.25
N ALA A 201 -7.31 1.66 17.75
CA ALA A 201 -6.10 1.09 18.33
C ALA A 201 -5.31 0.17 17.37
N GLY A 202 -5.43 0.37 16.07
CA GLY A 202 -4.75 -0.43 15.05
C GLY A 202 -5.17 -1.91 15.06
N ARG A 203 -6.35 -2.24 15.58
CA ARG A 203 -6.86 -3.62 15.56
C ARG A 203 -7.55 -3.91 14.26
N ASP A 204 -7.17 -4.98 13.62
CA ASP A 204 -7.82 -5.43 12.40
C ASP A 204 -9.30 -5.76 12.64
N TYR A 205 -10.15 -5.56 11.64
CA TYR A 205 -11.62 -5.75 11.68
C TYR A 205 -12.35 -4.91 12.74
N ASN A 206 -11.71 -3.88 13.30
CA ASN A 206 -12.31 -3.09 14.36
C ASN A 206 -13.09 -1.88 13.81
N THR A 207 -13.85 -1.28 14.69
CA THR A 207 -14.68 -0.10 14.43
C THR A 207 -13.85 1.11 14.04
N VAL A 208 -14.43 1.94 13.17
CA VAL A 208 -13.94 3.28 12.82
C VAL A 208 -14.96 4.30 13.24
N ASP A 209 -14.54 5.34 13.96
CA ASP A 209 -15.36 6.49 14.35
C ASP A 209 -14.65 7.79 13.95
N LEU A 210 -15.13 8.41 12.87
CA LEU A 210 -14.57 9.61 12.27
C LEU A 210 -15.63 10.66 12.03
N SER A 211 -15.29 11.93 12.23
CA SER A 211 -16.14 13.01 11.73
C SER A 211 -16.16 13.03 10.20
N GLU A 212 -17.25 13.53 9.60
CA GLU A 212 -17.36 13.68 8.15
C GLU A 212 -16.20 14.48 7.55
N GLY A 213 -15.75 15.57 8.21
CA GLY A 213 -14.61 16.36 7.76
C GLY A 213 -13.32 15.55 7.68
N VAL A 214 -13.03 14.77 8.72
CA VAL A 214 -11.86 13.89 8.73
C VAL A 214 -11.94 12.80 7.66
N LEU A 215 -13.11 12.20 7.49
CA LEU A 215 -13.36 11.22 6.43
C LEU A 215 -13.08 11.82 5.05
N ARG A 216 -13.64 12.99 4.75
CA ARG A 216 -13.56 13.65 3.45
C ARG A 216 -12.18 14.23 3.12
N GLU A 217 -11.46 14.78 4.12
CA GLU A 217 -10.16 15.41 3.90
C GLU A 217 -8.99 14.43 3.91
N TYR A 218 -9.08 13.33 4.67
CA TYR A 218 -7.93 12.45 4.86
C TYR A 218 -8.14 11.04 4.30
N TYR A 219 -9.29 10.43 4.52
CA TYR A 219 -9.49 9.02 4.20
C TYR A 219 -10.09 8.76 2.81
N LEU A 220 -10.91 9.67 2.27
CA LEU A 220 -11.47 9.51 0.92
C LEU A 220 -10.53 9.91 -0.23
N PRO A 221 -9.59 10.87 -0.10
CA PRO A 221 -8.87 11.42 -1.25
C PRO A 221 -8.14 10.37 -2.10
N ALA A 222 -7.54 9.37 -1.48
CA ALA A 222 -6.79 8.34 -2.20
C ALA A 222 -7.71 7.44 -3.05
N TYR A 223 -8.85 7.03 -2.52
CA TYR A 223 -9.85 6.26 -3.29
C TYR A 223 -10.40 7.10 -4.45
N LEU A 224 -10.71 8.37 -4.18
CA LEU A 224 -11.24 9.26 -5.21
C LEU A 224 -10.21 9.61 -6.29
N ALA A 225 -8.92 9.61 -5.97
CA ALA A 225 -7.86 9.72 -6.97
C ALA A 225 -7.84 8.49 -7.90
N ALA A 226 -8.02 7.28 -7.36
CA ALA A 226 -8.15 6.06 -8.16
C ALA A 226 -9.44 6.06 -9.02
N VAL A 227 -10.55 6.57 -8.48
CA VAL A 227 -11.81 6.75 -9.26
C VAL A 227 -11.57 7.69 -10.43
N ARG A 228 -10.93 8.84 -10.22
CA ARG A 228 -10.57 9.77 -11.31
C ARG A 228 -9.58 9.19 -12.32
N ALA A 229 -8.76 8.21 -11.91
CA ALA A 229 -7.88 7.44 -12.80
C ALA A 229 -8.62 6.28 -13.51
N GLY A 230 -9.94 6.17 -13.38
CA GLY A 230 -10.77 5.20 -14.10
C GLY A 230 -10.69 3.77 -13.55
N VAL A 231 -10.49 3.58 -12.25
CA VAL A 231 -10.49 2.24 -11.64
C VAL A 231 -11.78 1.49 -11.94
N CYS A 232 -11.70 0.21 -12.34
CA CYS A 232 -12.84 -0.58 -12.77
C CYS A 232 -13.71 -1.10 -11.62
N MET A 233 -13.11 -1.31 -10.44
CA MET A 233 -13.79 -1.93 -9.32
C MET A 233 -13.42 -1.23 -7.99
N ALA A 234 -14.34 -1.26 -7.03
CA ALA A 234 -14.11 -0.82 -5.66
C ALA A 234 -14.58 -1.93 -4.70
N MET A 235 -13.73 -2.28 -3.72
CA MET A 235 -14.05 -3.26 -2.69
C MET A 235 -14.47 -2.54 -1.41
N THR A 236 -15.58 -2.97 -0.79
CA THR A 236 -16.04 -2.42 0.49
C THR A 236 -15.14 -2.88 1.63
N SER A 237 -15.04 -2.08 2.70
CA SER A 237 -14.24 -2.43 3.87
C SER A 237 -15.05 -3.20 4.93
N PHE A 238 -14.34 -3.88 5.85
CA PHE A 238 -14.94 -4.62 6.96
C PHE A 238 -15.48 -3.72 8.08
N ASN A 239 -14.89 -2.55 8.28
CA ASN A 239 -15.25 -1.64 9.36
C ASN A 239 -16.59 -0.95 9.15
N THR A 240 -17.05 -0.29 10.21
CA THR A 240 -18.20 0.63 10.13
C THR A 240 -17.73 2.04 9.77
N VAL A 241 -18.60 2.79 9.07
CA VAL A 241 -18.50 4.24 8.90
C VAL A 241 -19.80 4.83 9.40
N ASP A 242 -19.75 5.77 10.33
CA ASP A 242 -20.95 6.31 11.03
C ASP A 242 -21.81 5.19 11.62
N ARG A 243 -21.18 4.18 12.23
CA ARG A 243 -21.80 2.99 12.84
C ARG A 243 -22.60 2.09 11.89
N ILE A 244 -22.46 2.27 10.59
CA ILE A 244 -23.04 1.41 9.57
C ILE A 244 -21.90 0.60 8.92
N PRO A 245 -21.97 -0.74 8.87
CA PRO A 245 -20.98 -1.54 8.14
C PRO A 245 -20.83 -1.04 6.71
N ALA A 246 -19.59 -0.77 6.27
CA ALA A 246 -19.32 -0.14 4.98
C ALA A 246 -20.02 -0.87 3.82
N THR A 247 -20.08 -2.19 3.89
CA THR A 247 -20.70 -3.07 2.88
C THR A 247 -22.21 -2.80 2.67
N VAL A 248 -22.91 -2.32 3.69
CA VAL A 248 -24.35 -1.98 3.60
C VAL A 248 -24.63 -0.49 3.81
N ASN A 249 -23.60 0.34 3.72
CA ASN A 249 -23.67 1.78 3.95
C ASN A 249 -24.09 2.53 2.66
N ARG A 250 -25.40 2.69 2.48
CA ARG A 250 -25.95 3.38 1.29
C ARG A 250 -25.44 4.83 1.13
N PRO A 251 -25.38 5.70 2.16
CA PRO A 251 -24.77 7.02 2.07
C PRO A 251 -23.32 6.98 1.56
N LEU A 252 -22.53 6.00 1.98
CA LEU A 252 -21.15 5.85 1.57
C LEU A 252 -21.03 5.37 0.11
N LEU A 253 -21.71 4.26 -0.24
CA LEU A 253 -21.53 3.60 -1.54
C LEU A 253 -22.34 4.29 -2.66
N ARG A 254 -23.64 4.58 -2.44
CA ARG A 254 -24.41 5.31 -3.45
C ARG A 254 -24.19 6.81 -3.38
N GLY A 255 -24.25 7.42 -2.18
CA GLY A 255 -24.08 8.86 -2.01
C GLY A 255 -22.69 9.33 -2.40
N ILE A 256 -21.67 8.99 -1.61
CA ILE A 256 -20.32 9.53 -1.80
C ILE A 256 -19.64 8.92 -3.03
N LEU A 257 -19.60 7.59 -3.15
CA LEU A 257 -18.83 6.95 -4.22
C LEU A 257 -19.46 7.20 -5.61
N ARG A 258 -20.77 6.93 -5.76
CA ARG A 258 -21.43 6.99 -7.06
C ARG A 258 -21.99 8.38 -7.39
N GLU A 259 -22.88 8.92 -6.56
CA GLU A 259 -23.64 10.14 -6.88
C GLU A 259 -22.76 11.40 -6.84
N GLU A 260 -21.92 11.55 -5.81
CA GLU A 260 -21.04 12.71 -5.68
C GLU A 260 -19.79 12.62 -6.58
N ASN A 261 -19.21 11.42 -6.75
CA ASN A 261 -17.90 11.24 -7.42
C ASN A 261 -17.97 10.47 -8.73
N GLY A 262 -19.17 10.09 -9.19
CA GLY A 262 -19.41 9.54 -10.53
C GLY A 262 -18.82 8.15 -10.79
N PHE A 263 -18.59 7.33 -9.75
CA PHE A 263 -18.09 5.99 -9.93
C PHE A 263 -19.14 5.08 -10.58
N ASP A 264 -18.88 4.62 -11.79
CA ASP A 264 -19.75 3.71 -12.55
C ASP A 264 -19.20 2.28 -12.68
N GLY A 265 -18.09 1.98 -12.01
CA GLY A 265 -17.50 0.65 -11.94
C GLY A 265 -18.27 -0.29 -11.01
N VAL A 266 -17.76 -1.51 -10.88
CA VAL A 266 -18.31 -2.58 -10.04
C VAL A 266 -17.94 -2.36 -8.57
N VAL A 267 -18.91 -2.51 -7.66
CA VAL A 267 -18.68 -2.58 -6.21
C VAL A 267 -18.76 -4.03 -5.77
N ILE A 268 -17.65 -4.54 -5.23
CA ILE A 268 -17.57 -5.89 -4.64
C ILE A 268 -17.45 -5.79 -3.12
N THR A 269 -18.02 -6.75 -2.39
CA THR A 269 -17.78 -6.85 -0.95
C THR A 269 -16.38 -7.38 -0.68
N ASP A 270 -15.85 -7.15 0.52
CA ASP A 270 -14.73 -7.94 1.00
C ASP A 270 -15.19 -9.36 1.37
N TYR A 271 -14.23 -10.24 1.67
CA TYR A 271 -14.41 -11.68 1.90
C TYR A 271 -15.40 -11.95 3.05
N GLY A 272 -16.58 -12.48 2.73
CA GLY A 272 -17.62 -12.78 3.71
C GLY A 272 -18.25 -11.57 4.41
N ALA A 273 -17.94 -10.34 4.01
CA ALA A 273 -18.34 -9.12 4.72
C ALA A 273 -19.86 -8.93 4.86
N LEU A 274 -20.69 -9.56 3.99
CA LEU A 274 -22.14 -9.58 4.21
C LEU A 274 -22.55 -10.41 5.42
N TYR A 275 -21.90 -11.53 5.67
CA TYR A 275 -22.15 -12.32 6.89
C TYR A 275 -21.77 -11.57 8.15
N GLU A 276 -20.70 -10.76 8.09
CA GLU A 276 -20.24 -9.96 9.23
C GLU A 276 -21.26 -8.90 9.67
N THR A 277 -22.16 -8.45 8.78
CA THR A 277 -23.22 -7.50 9.15
C THR A 277 -24.15 -8.04 10.23
N LEU A 278 -24.29 -9.38 10.33
CA LEU A 278 -25.03 -10.05 11.38
C LEU A 278 -24.29 -9.95 12.72
N ALA A 279 -22.97 -10.19 12.70
CA ALA A 279 -22.12 -10.07 13.89
C ALA A 279 -22.04 -8.63 14.39
N HIS A 280 -22.04 -7.64 13.49
CA HIS A 280 -22.17 -6.23 13.82
C HIS A 280 -23.53 -5.88 14.47
N GLY A 281 -24.54 -6.75 14.37
CA GLY A 281 -25.92 -6.46 14.80
C GLY A 281 -26.63 -5.43 13.92
N ALA A 282 -26.11 -5.19 12.72
CA ALA A 282 -26.67 -4.26 11.74
C ALA A 282 -27.77 -4.91 10.87
N CYS A 283 -27.76 -6.24 10.76
CA CYS A 283 -28.75 -7.04 10.07
C CYS A 283 -29.22 -8.18 10.99
N ALA A 284 -30.52 -8.47 11.01
CA ALA A 284 -31.08 -9.55 11.82
C ALA A 284 -30.80 -10.94 11.23
N ASP A 285 -30.73 -11.04 9.89
CA ASP A 285 -30.51 -12.28 9.15
C ASP A 285 -29.91 -12.01 7.77
N LYS A 286 -29.58 -13.09 7.03
CA LYS A 286 -29.00 -13.03 5.67
C LYS A 286 -29.93 -12.30 4.68
N ARG A 287 -31.24 -12.41 4.84
CA ARG A 287 -32.23 -11.74 3.98
C ARG A 287 -32.17 -10.22 4.13
N GLU A 288 -32.10 -9.71 5.37
CA GLU A 288 -31.92 -8.28 5.62
C GLU A 288 -30.55 -7.79 5.12
N ALA A 289 -29.49 -8.58 5.27
CA ALA A 289 -28.18 -8.27 4.74
C ALA A 289 -28.21 -8.12 3.21
N ALA A 290 -28.82 -9.09 2.50
CA ALA A 290 -29.01 -9.02 1.05
C ALA A 290 -29.79 -7.76 0.62
N LYS A 291 -30.90 -7.44 1.32
CA LYS A 291 -31.71 -6.26 1.02
C LYS A 291 -30.90 -4.98 1.14
N LYS A 292 -30.22 -4.79 2.29
CA LYS A 292 -29.41 -3.59 2.54
C LYS A 292 -28.23 -3.46 1.57
N ALA A 293 -27.58 -4.58 1.19
CA ALA A 293 -26.50 -4.59 0.21
C ALA A 293 -26.97 -4.13 -1.17
N LEU A 294 -28.11 -4.64 -1.64
CA LEU A 294 -28.72 -4.21 -2.91
C LEU A 294 -29.12 -2.72 -2.86
N GLU A 295 -29.72 -2.26 -1.76
CA GLU A 295 -30.05 -0.85 -1.55
C GLU A 295 -28.81 0.06 -1.51
N ALA A 296 -27.70 -0.45 -0.96
CA ALA A 296 -26.43 0.26 -0.91
C ALA A 296 -25.70 0.27 -2.26
N GLY A 297 -26.04 -0.61 -3.21
CA GLY A 297 -25.46 -0.65 -4.54
C GLY A 297 -24.23 -1.55 -4.65
N VAL A 298 -24.20 -2.62 -3.86
CA VAL A 298 -23.25 -3.73 -4.02
C VAL A 298 -23.60 -4.50 -5.28
N ASP A 299 -22.60 -4.74 -6.13
CA ASP A 299 -22.75 -5.44 -7.40
C ASP A 299 -22.33 -6.91 -7.32
N VAL A 300 -21.30 -7.21 -6.50
CA VAL A 300 -20.79 -8.59 -6.31
C VAL A 300 -20.63 -8.90 -4.84
N GLU A 301 -21.20 -10.02 -4.38
CA GLU A 301 -20.93 -10.54 -3.05
C GLU A 301 -19.78 -11.55 -3.09
N MET A 302 -18.69 -11.30 -2.34
CA MET A 302 -17.53 -12.19 -2.26
C MET A 302 -17.70 -13.15 -1.09
N MET A 303 -17.63 -14.47 -1.38
CA MET A 303 -17.65 -15.54 -0.39
C MET A 303 -18.82 -15.46 0.59
N SER A 304 -19.93 -14.98 0.12
CA SER A 304 -21.26 -15.04 0.76
C SER A 304 -22.30 -15.37 -0.29
N THR A 305 -23.51 -15.72 0.14
CA THR A 305 -24.62 -16.11 -0.75
C THR A 305 -25.94 -15.47 -0.35
N CYS A 306 -25.88 -14.36 0.40
CA CYS A 306 -27.07 -13.67 0.88
C CYS A 306 -27.95 -13.16 -0.27
N ILE A 307 -27.32 -12.51 -1.27
CA ILE A 307 -28.01 -11.99 -2.47
C ILE A 307 -28.52 -13.15 -3.32
N LEU A 308 -27.69 -14.16 -3.54
CA LEU A 308 -28.06 -15.35 -4.32
C LEU A 308 -29.24 -16.10 -3.71
N GLU A 309 -29.26 -16.31 -2.38
CA GLU A 309 -30.29 -17.07 -1.69
C GLU A 309 -31.64 -16.33 -1.61
N HIS A 310 -31.63 -15.01 -1.38
CA HIS A 310 -32.82 -14.21 -1.06
C HIS A 310 -33.25 -13.22 -2.15
N GLY A 311 -32.43 -12.99 -3.18
CA GLY A 311 -32.66 -11.92 -4.16
C GLY A 311 -33.97 -12.06 -4.93
N GLU A 312 -34.37 -13.28 -5.37
CA GLU A 312 -35.62 -13.47 -6.09
C GLU A 312 -36.85 -13.14 -5.23
N GLU A 313 -36.84 -13.54 -3.97
CA GLU A 313 -37.90 -13.20 -3.02
C GLU A 313 -37.98 -11.71 -2.77
N LEU A 314 -36.80 -11.08 -2.53
CA LEU A 314 -36.68 -9.64 -2.31
C LEU A 314 -37.14 -8.82 -3.50
N MET A 315 -36.80 -9.18 -4.74
CA MET A 315 -37.29 -8.49 -5.94
C MET A 315 -38.79 -8.63 -6.17
N ARG A 316 -39.42 -9.70 -5.66
CA ARG A 316 -40.88 -9.87 -5.71
C ARG A 316 -41.58 -8.99 -4.67
N GLU A 317 -41.02 -8.87 -3.48
CA GLU A 317 -41.58 -8.09 -2.38
C GLU A 317 -41.27 -6.59 -2.53
N PHE A 318 -40.09 -6.23 -3.01
CA PHE A 318 -39.58 -4.88 -3.21
C PHE A 318 -39.16 -4.68 -4.70
N PRO A 319 -40.10 -4.30 -5.58
CA PRO A 319 -39.86 -4.21 -7.03
C PRO A 319 -38.73 -3.23 -7.42
N GLU A 320 -38.40 -2.23 -6.60
CA GLU A 320 -37.32 -1.29 -6.78
C GLU A 320 -35.93 -1.98 -6.73
N LEU A 321 -35.80 -3.10 -6.02
CA LEU A 321 -34.55 -3.87 -5.96
C LEU A 321 -34.23 -4.56 -7.28
N ARG A 322 -35.23 -4.80 -8.16
CA ARG A 322 -35.00 -5.31 -9.50
C ARG A 322 -34.13 -4.38 -10.32
N GLN A 323 -34.36 -3.06 -10.20
CA GLN A 323 -33.52 -2.08 -10.87
C GLN A 323 -32.07 -2.16 -10.36
N ALA A 324 -31.87 -2.31 -9.02
CA ALA A 324 -30.53 -2.44 -8.46
C ALA A 324 -29.79 -3.67 -8.98
N VAL A 325 -30.45 -4.83 -9.04
CA VAL A 325 -29.90 -6.06 -9.62
C VAL A 325 -29.57 -5.87 -11.11
N ASP A 326 -30.47 -5.28 -11.87
CA ASP A 326 -30.25 -5.05 -13.30
C ASP A 326 -29.07 -4.11 -13.57
N GLU A 327 -28.91 -3.04 -12.78
CA GLU A 327 -27.76 -2.13 -12.83
C GLU A 327 -26.44 -2.89 -12.52
N SER A 328 -26.43 -3.72 -11.47
CA SER A 328 -25.28 -4.49 -11.06
C SER A 328 -24.82 -5.46 -12.13
N VAL A 329 -25.73 -6.26 -12.68
CA VAL A 329 -25.41 -7.22 -13.75
C VAL A 329 -24.91 -6.50 -15.00
N ARG A 330 -25.49 -5.36 -15.38
CA ARG A 330 -24.99 -4.57 -16.52
C ARG A 330 -23.56 -4.10 -16.31
N ARG A 331 -23.19 -3.66 -15.09
CA ARG A 331 -21.80 -3.27 -14.77
C ARG A 331 -20.84 -4.46 -14.86
N ILE A 332 -21.22 -5.61 -14.33
CA ILE A 332 -20.41 -6.84 -14.41
C ILE A 332 -20.17 -7.25 -15.86
N LEU A 333 -21.24 -7.30 -16.67
CA LEU A 333 -21.13 -7.62 -18.08
C LEU A 333 -20.32 -6.57 -18.87
N ALA A 334 -20.45 -5.29 -18.53
CA ALA A 334 -19.64 -4.21 -19.11
C ALA A 334 -18.15 -4.37 -18.78
N LEU A 335 -17.80 -4.73 -17.52
CA LEU A 335 -16.42 -5.03 -17.12
C LEU A 335 -15.84 -6.21 -17.88
N LYS A 336 -16.59 -7.32 -17.99
CA LYS A 336 -16.18 -8.48 -18.80
C LYS A 336 -15.96 -8.09 -20.27
N ASN A 337 -16.81 -7.20 -20.79
CA ASN A 337 -16.69 -6.70 -22.16
C ASN A 337 -15.47 -5.77 -22.33
N ALA A 338 -15.18 -4.89 -21.36
CA ALA A 338 -13.99 -4.05 -21.36
C ALA A 338 -12.68 -4.86 -21.34
N LEU A 339 -12.70 -6.03 -20.69
CA LEU A 339 -11.61 -7.00 -20.70
C LEU A 339 -11.52 -7.84 -21.98
N GLY A 340 -12.52 -7.74 -22.89
CA GLY A 340 -12.58 -8.51 -24.14
C GLY A 340 -12.93 -9.99 -23.96
N LEU A 341 -13.52 -10.38 -22.83
CA LEU A 341 -13.74 -11.79 -22.49
C LEU A 341 -14.80 -12.46 -23.38
N PHE A 342 -15.71 -11.71 -23.96
CA PHE A 342 -16.71 -12.25 -24.89
C PHE A 342 -16.13 -12.60 -26.26
N GLU A 343 -15.04 -11.94 -26.66
CA GLU A 343 -14.28 -12.26 -27.89
C GLU A 343 -13.23 -13.33 -27.62
N ASN A 344 -12.57 -13.28 -26.46
CA ASN A 344 -11.58 -14.25 -26.03
C ASN A 344 -11.70 -14.49 -24.52
N PRO A 345 -12.39 -15.56 -24.09
CA PRO A 345 -12.64 -15.83 -22.67
C PRO A 345 -11.38 -16.12 -21.86
N TYR A 346 -10.28 -16.45 -22.53
CA TYR A 346 -8.99 -16.70 -21.89
C TYR A 346 -8.13 -15.44 -21.80
N LYS A 347 -8.52 -14.36 -22.49
CA LYS A 347 -7.73 -13.13 -22.64
C LYS A 347 -6.30 -13.44 -23.09
N ASP A 348 -5.31 -13.28 -22.24
CA ASP A 348 -3.88 -13.46 -22.52
C ASP A 348 -3.30 -14.74 -21.89
N ALA A 349 -4.12 -15.56 -21.22
CA ALA A 349 -3.68 -16.79 -20.56
C ALA A 349 -2.97 -17.74 -21.54
N ASP A 350 -1.66 -17.91 -21.39
CA ASP A 350 -0.81 -18.69 -22.26
C ASP A 350 0.39 -19.24 -21.48
N ALA A 351 0.54 -20.56 -21.38
CA ALA A 351 1.54 -21.21 -20.55
C ALA A 351 3.00 -20.91 -20.99
N GLU A 352 3.26 -20.76 -22.29
CA GLU A 352 4.60 -20.44 -22.78
C GLU A 352 4.92 -18.96 -22.52
N LYS A 353 3.94 -18.07 -22.69
CA LYS A 353 4.08 -16.64 -22.35
C LYS A 353 4.27 -16.47 -20.84
N GLU A 354 3.47 -17.14 -20.01
CA GLU A 354 3.61 -17.18 -18.56
C GLU A 354 5.04 -17.55 -18.18
N LYS A 355 5.50 -18.71 -18.62
CA LYS A 355 6.85 -19.20 -18.34
C LYS A 355 7.96 -18.24 -18.76
N SER A 356 7.78 -17.51 -19.86
CA SER A 356 8.79 -16.57 -20.37
C SER A 356 8.83 -15.23 -19.62
N LEU A 357 7.70 -14.80 -19.02
CA LEU A 357 7.57 -13.53 -18.35
C LEU A 357 7.89 -13.61 -16.86
N LEU A 358 7.49 -14.71 -16.18
CA LEU A 358 7.67 -14.84 -14.74
C LEU A 358 9.15 -14.74 -14.35
N LEU A 359 9.48 -13.80 -13.46
CA LEU A 359 10.82 -13.57 -12.96
C LEU A 359 11.88 -13.36 -14.07
N CYS A 360 11.48 -12.87 -15.24
CA CYS A 360 12.41 -12.59 -16.33
C CYS A 360 13.41 -11.49 -15.93
N ALA A 361 14.52 -11.40 -16.65
CA ALA A 361 15.60 -10.48 -16.31
C ALA A 361 15.15 -9.00 -16.28
N GLU A 362 14.24 -8.62 -17.18
CA GLU A 362 13.66 -7.27 -17.23
C GLU A 362 12.85 -6.95 -15.96
N HIS A 363 11.96 -7.87 -15.57
CA HIS A 363 11.13 -7.70 -14.38
C HIS A 363 11.97 -7.66 -13.09
N ARG A 364 12.96 -8.55 -12.98
CA ARG A 364 13.90 -8.54 -11.85
C ARG A 364 14.75 -7.26 -11.79
N ALA A 365 15.17 -6.74 -12.94
CA ALA A 365 15.92 -5.48 -12.99
C ALA A 365 15.05 -4.28 -12.50
N ALA A 366 13.77 -4.23 -12.90
CA ALA A 366 12.81 -3.26 -12.39
C ALA A 366 12.63 -3.40 -10.87
N ALA A 367 12.42 -4.63 -10.37
CA ALA A 367 12.27 -4.89 -8.93
C ALA A 367 13.52 -4.44 -8.14
N ARG A 368 14.75 -4.75 -8.61
CA ARG A 368 16.01 -4.33 -7.98
C ARG A 368 16.14 -2.80 -7.91
N ARG A 369 15.85 -2.11 -9.01
CA ARG A 369 15.90 -0.65 -9.07
C ARG A 369 14.93 -0.02 -8.11
N ILE A 370 13.66 -0.42 -8.16
CA ILE A 370 12.59 0.12 -7.32
C ILE A 370 12.85 -0.19 -5.83
N ALA A 371 13.36 -1.39 -5.52
CA ALA A 371 13.79 -1.73 -4.17
C ALA A 371 14.89 -0.79 -3.66
N GLY A 372 15.89 -0.50 -4.48
CA GLY A 372 16.96 0.45 -4.12
C GLY A 372 16.46 1.87 -3.85
N GLU A 373 15.46 2.32 -4.60
CA GLU A 373 14.81 3.63 -4.42
C GLU A 373 13.89 3.69 -3.17
N SER A 374 13.46 2.53 -2.66
CA SER A 374 12.58 2.40 -1.50
C SER A 374 13.32 2.30 -0.16
N ILE A 375 14.61 1.98 -0.18
CA ILE A 375 15.45 1.90 1.02
C ILE A 375 15.68 3.29 1.60
N VAL A 376 15.47 3.44 2.93
CA VAL A 376 15.66 4.72 3.62
C VAL A 376 16.87 4.67 4.56
N LEU A 377 17.85 5.54 4.31
CA LEU A 377 18.98 5.76 5.23
C LEU A 377 18.53 6.73 6.32
N LEU A 378 18.41 6.24 7.57
CA LEU A 378 17.91 7.02 8.70
C LEU A 378 19.01 7.69 9.54
N LYS A 379 20.20 7.06 9.59
CA LYS A 379 21.37 7.57 10.33
C LYS A 379 22.64 7.13 9.63
N ASN A 380 23.68 7.97 9.61
CA ASN A 380 24.99 7.63 9.07
C ASN A 380 26.10 8.48 9.72
N GLU A 381 26.56 8.09 10.89
CA GLU A 381 27.62 8.78 11.60
C GLU A 381 29.01 8.40 11.05
N ASN A 382 29.91 9.38 11.05
CA ASN A 382 31.31 9.20 10.64
C ASN A 382 31.50 8.57 9.25
N HIS A 383 30.52 8.73 8.35
CA HIS A 383 30.54 8.11 7.03
C HIS A 383 30.77 6.60 7.10
N THR A 384 30.10 5.91 8.04
CA THR A 384 30.14 4.45 8.19
C THR A 384 29.67 3.75 6.92
N LEU A 385 28.67 4.32 6.25
CA LEU A 385 28.24 3.94 4.91
C LEU A 385 28.62 5.03 3.90
N PRO A 386 28.91 4.68 2.64
CA PRO A 386 28.94 3.33 2.09
C PRO A 386 30.12 2.49 2.60
N LEU A 387 29.94 1.17 2.63
CA LEU A 387 31.01 0.20 2.94
C LEU A 387 32.14 0.34 1.93
N ARG A 388 33.37 0.01 2.35
CA ARG A 388 34.56 0.08 1.49
C ARG A 388 35.01 -1.31 1.07
N GLN A 389 35.41 -1.44 -0.17
CA GLN A 389 35.96 -2.69 -0.67
C GLN A 389 37.18 -3.09 0.14
N GLY A 390 37.30 -4.39 0.45
CA GLY A 390 38.41 -4.95 1.26
C GLY A 390 38.16 -4.95 2.77
N MET A 391 37.03 -4.40 3.25
CA MET A 391 36.61 -4.53 4.66
C MET A 391 36.19 -5.97 4.97
N LYS A 392 36.49 -6.41 6.19
CA LYS A 392 35.90 -7.61 6.78
C LYS A 392 34.52 -7.25 7.32
N ILE A 393 33.47 -7.84 6.76
CA ILE A 393 32.09 -7.49 7.07
C ILE A 393 31.46 -8.62 7.88
N GLY A 394 31.06 -8.32 9.10
CA GLY A 394 30.22 -9.19 9.93
C GLY A 394 28.75 -8.97 9.60
N ILE A 395 27.95 -10.03 9.56
CA ILE A 395 26.49 -9.95 9.37
C ILE A 395 25.86 -10.83 10.44
N ALA A 396 25.06 -10.23 11.33
CA ALA A 396 24.40 -10.94 12.42
C ALA A 396 22.89 -10.71 12.39
N GLY A 397 22.16 -11.72 12.82
CA GLY A 397 20.72 -11.61 13.02
C GLY A 397 19.87 -12.42 12.03
N PRO A 398 18.55 -12.44 12.26
CA PRO A 398 17.64 -13.36 11.57
C PRO A 398 17.56 -13.12 10.07
N PHE A 399 17.86 -11.91 9.59
CA PHE A 399 17.81 -11.55 8.17
C PHE A 399 19.17 -11.62 7.46
N ALA A 400 20.23 -12.08 8.14
CA ALA A 400 21.55 -12.21 7.49
C ALA A 400 21.51 -13.11 6.25
N ARG A 401 20.85 -14.27 6.34
CA ARG A 401 20.67 -15.25 5.25
C ARG A 401 19.21 -15.57 4.93
N SER A 402 18.25 -14.91 5.57
CA SER A 402 16.84 -15.17 5.32
C SER A 402 16.44 -14.74 3.91
N ARG A 403 15.68 -15.59 3.23
CA ARG A 403 15.01 -15.31 1.98
C ARG A 403 13.54 -14.88 2.18
N SER A 404 13.04 -14.94 3.44
CA SER A 404 11.70 -14.48 3.84
C SER A 404 11.69 -12.96 3.95
N VAL A 405 11.88 -12.28 2.84
CA VAL A 405 12.01 -10.81 2.70
C VAL A 405 11.01 -10.23 1.70
N LEU A 406 10.01 -11.03 1.33
CA LEU A 406 9.01 -10.63 0.34
C LEU A 406 7.92 -9.74 0.96
N GLY A 407 7.53 -10.00 2.20
CA GLY A 407 6.34 -9.46 2.83
C GLY A 407 5.10 -10.35 2.65
N SER A 408 4.00 -10.02 3.33
CA SER A 408 2.71 -10.69 3.15
C SER A 408 2.14 -10.45 1.74
N TRP A 409 1.14 -11.23 1.35
CA TRP A 409 0.52 -11.18 0.01
C TRP A 409 1.48 -11.55 -1.14
N SER A 410 2.58 -12.24 -0.86
CA SER A 410 3.42 -12.87 -1.87
C SER A 410 2.97 -14.31 -2.12
N LEU A 411 2.95 -14.74 -3.38
CA LEU A 411 2.52 -16.11 -3.73
C LEU A 411 3.50 -17.16 -3.19
N ALA A 412 2.97 -18.27 -2.72
CA ALA A 412 3.75 -19.40 -2.23
C ALA A 412 4.75 -19.91 -3.28
N GLY A 413 5.93 -20.35 -2.82
CA GLY A 413 7.00 -20.86 -3.68
C GLY A 413 7.81 -19.77 -4.39
N THR A 414 7.71 -18.51 -3.96
CA THR A 414 8.59 -17.42 -4.37
C THR A 414 9.56 -17.10 -3.21
N ASP A 415 10.84 -16.96 -3.49
CA ASP A 415 11.89 -16.60 -2.54
C ASP A 415 12.55 -15.28 -2.95
N GLY A 416 12.94 -14.47 -1.96
CA GLY A 416 13.77 -13.29 -2.18
C GLY A 416 15.27 -13.62 -2.15
N VAL A 417 16.08 -12.66 -2.57
CA VAL A 417 17.54 -12.71 -2.38
C VAL A 417 17.86 -12.22 -0.97
N SER A 418 18.64 -13.01 -0.20
CA SER A 418 19.08 -12.63 1.15
C SER A 418 20.17 -11.55 1.12
N LEU A 419 20.37 -10.83 2.24
CA LEU A 419 21.41 -9.82 2.37
C LEU A 419 22.81 -10.39 2.09
N PHE A 420 23.10 -11.59 2.62
CA PHE A 420 24.37 -12.27 2.36
C PHE A 420 24.59 -12.58 0.87
N GLU A 421 23.56 -13.12 0.21
CA GLU A 421 23.64 -13.42 -1.23
C GLU A 421 23.82 -12.16 -2.06
N GLY A 422 23.10 -11.08 -1.72
CA GLY A 422 23.24 -9.79 -2.40
C GLY A 422 24.64 -9.19 -2.26
N LEU A 423 25.22 -9.18 -1.06
CA LEU A 423 26.60 -8.72 -0.86
C LEU A 423 27.62 -9.59 -1.61
N ARG A 424 27.41 -10.90 -1.65
CA ARG A 424 28.26 -11.84 -2.39
C ARG A 424 28.16 -11.64 -3.90
N GLU A 425 26.99 -11.27 -4.42
CA GLU A 425 26.80 -10.92 -5.84
C GLU A 425 27.53 -9.62 -6.20
N VAL A 426 27.37 -8.59 -5.36
CA VAL A 426 27.94 -7.25 -5.59
C VAL A 426 29.47 -7.24 -5.42
N TRP A 427 29.96 -7.96 -4.41
CA TRP A 427 31.38 -8.12 -4.12
C TRP A 427 31.75 -9.62 -3.96
N PRO A 428 32.02 -10.36 -5.03
CA PRO A 428 32.32 -11.81 -4.99
C PRO A 428 33.47 -12.19 -4.06
N ASP A 429 34.47 -11.34 -3.96
CA ASP A 429 35.69 -11.57 -3.16
C ASP A 429 35.61 -10.94 -1.75
N ALA A 430 34.45 -10.44 -1.31
CA ALA A 430 34.32 -9.83 0.01
C ALA A 430 34.53 -10.87 1.13
N GLU A 431 35.26 -10.47 2.19
CA GLU A 431 35.37 -11.26 3.42
C GLU A 431 34.13 -11.07 4.27
N LEU A 432 33.15 -12.00 4.14
CA LEU A 432 31.86 -11.98 4.83
C LEU A 432 31.85 -13.04 5.92
N HIS A 433 31.56 -12.64 7.15
CA HIS A 433 31.35 -13.49 8.31
C HIS A 433 29.92 -13.41 8.77
N THR A 434 29.25 -14.53 8.97
CA THR A 434 27.85 -14.56 9.46
C THR A 434 27.75 -15.17 10.84
N ALA A 435 26.81 -14.69 11.64
CA ALA A 435 26.52 -15.22 12.95
C ALA A 435 25.03 -15.09 13.26
N MET A 436 24.47 -16.06 14.00
CA MET A 436 23.04 -16.10 14.33
C MET A 436 22.10 -16.01 13.11
N ASP A 437 22.55 -16.55 11.99
CA ASP A 437 21.94 -16.40 10.66
C ASP A 437 20.99 -17.54 10.27
N GLY A 438 20.86 -18.57 11.09
CA GLY A 438 20.12 -19.80 10.78
C GLY A 438 18.89 -20.11 11.65
N GLU A 439 18.62 -19.32 12.69
CA GLU A 439 17.55 -19.61 13.65
C GLU A 439 16.54 -18.49 13.78
N LEU A 440 15.66 -18.42 12.80
CA LEU A 440 14.58 -17.43 12.78
C LEU A 440 13.70 -17.50 14.03
N GLY A 441 13.34 -18.70 14.52
CA GLY A 441 12.41 -18.87 15.65
C GLY A 441 12.87 -18.22 16.94
N SER A 442 14.07 -18.57 17.43
CA SER A 442 14.58 -18.12 18.73
C SER A 442 14.86 -16.61 18.80
N LEU A 443 15.15 -15.97 17.68
CA LEU A 443 15.34 -14.51 17.61
C LEU A 443 14.01 -13.75 17.50
N PHE A 444 12.93 -14.41 17.05
CA PHE A 444 11.61 -13.79 16.96
C PHE A 444 10.69 -14.07 18.14
N ASP A 445 10.87 -15.17 18.87
CA ASP A 445 9.99 -15.50 20.01
C ASP A 445 10.23 -14.65 21.27
N GLY A 446 11.45 -14.08 21.39
CA GLY A 446 11.84 -13.23 22.53
C GLY A 446 11.88 -13.94 23.89
N VAL A 447 11.57 -15.23 23.95
CA VAL A 447 11.44 -16.03 25.18
C VAL A 447 12.60 -17.01 25.33
N THR A 448 13.03 -17.62 24.24
CA THR A 448 14.13 -18.58 24.23
C THR A 448 15.43 -17.87 24.66
N ASP A 449 16.14 -18.42 25.63
CA ASP A 449 17.45 -17.88 26.05
C ASP A 449 18.51 -18.16 24.98
N VAL A 450 19.16 -17.12 24.50
CA VAL A 450 20.17 -17.18 23.43
C VAL A 450 21.49 -16.46 23.83
N GLU A 451 21.72 -16.18 25.11
CA GLU A 451 22.90 -15.43 25.58
C GLU A 451 24.21 -16.11 25.17
N ASP A 452 24.35 -17.43 25.34
CA ASP A 452 25.56 -18.17 24.93
C ASP A 452 25.84 -18.02 23.45
N ARG A 453 24.81 -17.96 22.61
CA ARG A 453 24.90 -17.81 21.16
C ARG A 453 25.23 -16.39 20.75
N ILE A 454 24.72 -15.40 21.50
CA ILE A 454 25.11 -14.00 21.33
C ILE A 454 26.60 -13.85 21.63
N ASP A 455 27.10 -14.48 22.70
CA ASP A 455 28.53 -14.47 23.05
C ASP A 455 29.39 -15.13 21.96
N GLU A 456 28.97 -16.27 21.44
CA GLU A 456 29.62 -16.92 20.28
C GLU A 456 29.61 -16.01 19.02
N ALA A 457 28.51 -15.36 18.73
CA ALA A 457 28.40 -14.42 17.62
C ALA A 457 29.33 -13.23 17.79
N CYS A 458 29.39 -12.64 18.98
CA CYS A 458 30.32 -11.55 19.31
C CYS A 458 31.78 -11.97 19.11
N ALA A 459 32.14 -13.18 19.58
CA ALA A 459 33.49 -13.71 19.41
C ALA A 459 33.84 -13.93 17.92
N ALA A 460 32.89 -14.47 17.13
CA ALA A 460 33.08 -14.70 15.70
C ALA A 460 33.26 -13.42 14.87
N LEU A 461 32.64 -12.33 15.32
CA LEU A 461 32.63 -11.05 14.60
C LEU A 461 33.60 -10.01 15.18
N ALA A 462 34.36 -10.35 16.23
CA ALA A 462 35.26 -9.42 16.91
C ALA A 462 36.34 -8.83 15.99
N ASP A 463 36.83 -9.58 15.00
CA ASP A 463 37.85 -9.14 14.05
C ASP A 463 37.29 -8.45 12.79
N CYS A 464 35.96 -8.28 12.68
CA CYS A 464 35.35 -7.55 11.57
C CYS A 464 35.61 -6.03 11.70
N ASP A 465 35.70 -5.35 10.55
CA ASP A 465 35.84 -3.89 10.50
C ASP A 465 34.51 -3.17 10.73
N VAL A 466 33.40 -3.81 10.34
CA VAL A 466 32.02 -3.34 10.48
C VAL A 466 31.08 -4.52 10.68
N VAL A 467 30.01 -4.32 11.43
CA VAL A 467 28.97 -5.34 11.65
C VAL A 467 27.62 -4.83 11.16
N LEU A 468 26.96 -5.60 10.31
CA LEU A 468 25.57 -5.39 9.89
C LEU A 468 24.66 -6.19 10.82
N ALA A 469 23.88 -5.53 11.65
CA ALA A 469 22.85 -6.14 12.48
C ALA A 469 21.54 -6.20 11.68
N ALA A 470 21.24 -7.33 11.07
CA ALA A 470 20.06 -7.55 10.21
C ALA A 470 18.90 -8.08 11.05
N VAL A 471 18.06 -7.16 11.53
CA VAL A 471 16.98 -7.36 12.52
C VAL A 471 15.62 -6.94 11.99
N GLY A 472 14.56 -7.22 12.74
CA GLY A 472 13.21 -6.77 12.38
C GLY A 472 12.09 -7.71 12.80
N GLU A 473 10.96 -7.63 12.09
CA GLU A 473 9.79 -8.48 12.28
C GLU A 473 9.85 -9.70 11.36
N ASN A 474 9.20 -10.81 11.80
CA ASN A 474 8.89 -11.88 10.87
C ASN A 474 7.85 -11.36 9.84
N GLN A 475 8.03 -11.69 8.55
CA GLN A 475 7.07 -11.27 7.52
C GLN A 475 5.63 -11.74 7.81
N ASN A 476 5.46 -12.89 8.49
CA ASN A 476 4.14 -13.41 8.89
C ASN A 476 3.51 -12.65 10.07
N ASP A 477 4.25 -11.75 10.73
CA ASP A 477 3.74 -10.85 11.78
C ASP A 477 3.22 -9.52 11.18
N THR A 478 3.15 -9.41 9.87
CA THR A 478 2.68 -8.24 9.13
C THR A 478 1.59 -8.64 8.14
N GLY A 479 0.80 -7.69 7.70
CA GLY A 479 -0.36 -7.92 6.84
C GLY A 479 -1.63 -8.14 7.65
N GLU A 480 -2.61 -8.78 7.03
CA GLU A 480 -3.91 -9.03 7.61
C GLU A 480 -3.82 -9.93 8.87
N CYS A 481 -4.69 -9.70 9.85
CA CYS A 481 -4.72 -10.37 11.16
C CYS A 481 -3.44 -10.21 12.01
N SER A 482 -2.58 -9.25 11.72
CA SER A 482 -1.26 -9.10 12.35
C SER A 482 -1.11 -7.80 13.15
N SER A 483 -2.16 -7.40 13.87
CA SER A 483 -2.11 -6.22 14.76
C SER A 483 -1.23 -6.48 15.98
N LYS A 484 -0.40 -5.48 16.34
CA LYS A 484 0.56 -5.57 17.45
C LYS A 484 0.35 -4.45 18.47
N THR A 485 0.56 -4.74 19.75
CA THR A 485 0.58 -3.74 20.83
C THR A 485 1.98 -3.29 21.18
N ASP A 486 3.01 -4.07 20.83
CA ASP A 486 4.43 -3.80 21.04
C ASP A 486 5.11 -3.69 19.68
N LEU A 487 5.76 -2.55 19.43
CA LEU A 487 6.47 -2.25 18.19
C LEU A 487 7.99 -2.33 18.34
N CYS A 488 8.50 -2.81 19.47
CA CYS A 488 9.93 -3.01 19.68
C CYS A 488 10.46 -4.22 18.91
N LEU A 489 11.74 -4.23 18.65
CA LEU A 489 12.47 -5.45 18.34
C LEU A 489 12.33 -6.43 19.51
N THR A 490 12.35 -7.74 19.24
CA THR A 490 12.28 -8.74 20.32
C THR A 490 13.45 -8.58 21.30
N ARG A 491 13.26 -9.01 22.56
CA ARG A 491 14.30 -8.97 23.58
C ARG A 491 15.63 -9.55 23.08
N ASN A 492 15.59 -10.66 22.37
CA ASN A 492 16.79 -11.34 21.88
C ASN A 492 17.52 -10.52 20.81
N GLN A 493 16.79 -9.89 19.88
CA GLN A 493 17.37 -9.01 18.88
C GLN A 493 17.98 -7.75 19.52
N ARG A 494 17.27 -7.11 20.43
CA ARG A 494 17.75 -5.93 21.18
C ARG A 494 19.05 -6.25 21.94
N ARG A 495 19.06 -7.39 22.64
CA ARG A 495 20.25 -7.87 23.38
C ARG A 495 21.44 -8.16 22.45
N MET A 496 21.18 -8.77 21.31
CA MET A 496 22.21 -8.99 20.28
C MET A 496 22.80 -7.66 19.79
N VAL A 497 21.98 -6.68 19.44
CA VAL A 497 22.45 -5.36 18.98
C VAL A 497 23.28 -4.67 20.06
N GLU A 498 22.83 -4.65 21.31
CA GLU A 498 23.56 -4.09 22.46
C GLU A 498 24.97 -4.72 22.58
N ARG A 499 25.05 -6.07 22.52
CA ARG A 499 26.30 -6.80 22.66
C ARG A 499 27.24 -6.57 21.45
N LEU A 500 26.70 -6.47 20.23
CA LEU A 500 27.48 -6.13 19.04
C LEU A 500 28.05 -4.71 19.12
N CYS A 501 27.27 -3.73 19.58
CA CYS A 501 27.75 -2.37 19.81
C CYS A 501 28.86 -2.30 20.86
N ALA A 502 28.81 -3.15 21.90
CA ALA A 502 29.83 -3.25 22.94
C ALA A 502 31.18 -3.77 22.44
N LEU A 503 31.28 -4.32 21.23
CA LEU A 503 32.56 -4.69 20.60
C LEU A 503 33.42 -3.47 20.22
N GLY A 504 32.86 -2.27 20.24
CA GLY A 504 33.55 -1.04 19.86
C GLY A 504 33.83 -0.91 18.36
N LYS A 505 33.12 -1.67 17.54
CA LYS A 505 33.14 -1.59 16.09
C LYS A 505 31.93 -0.81 15.58
N PRO A 506 32.00 -0.17 14.40
CA PRO A 506 30.81 0.40 13.78
C PRO A 506 29.76 -0.68 13.54
N VAL A 507 28.54 -0.47 14.06
CA VAL A 507 27.39 -1.33 13.82
C VAL A 507 26.42 -0.58 12.92
N VAL A 508 25.97 -1.23 11.84
CA VAL A 508 24.90 -0.76 10.95
C VAL A 508 23.64 -1.55 11.28
N LEU A 509 22.63 -0.89 11.79
CA LEU A 509 21.31 -1.47 12.01
C LEU A 509 20.56 -1.54 10.70
N VAL A 510 20.25 -2.74 10.20
CA VAL A 510 19.46 -2.97 8.99
C VAL A 510 18.11 -3.55 9.42
N VAL A 511 17.04 -2.76 9.30
CA VAL A 511 15.72 -3.09 9.85
C VAL A 511 14.79 -3.59 8.75
N PHE A 512 14.31 -4.83 8.89
CA PHE A 512 13.29 -5.43 8.04
C PHE A 512 11.95 -5.40 8.76
N SER A 513 10.96 -4.71 8.22
CA SER A 513 9.64 -4.61 8.85
C SER A 513 8.56 -4.24 7.83
N GLY A 514 7.30 -4.55 8.18
CA GLY A 514 6.12 -4.10 7.43
C GLY A 514 5.50 -2.81 7.97
N ARG A 515 6.13 -2.21 9.01
CA ARG A 515 5.62 -1.02 9.71
C ARG A 515 6.77 -0.24 10.37
N PRO A 516 6.60 1.04 10.72
CA PRO A 516 7.51 1.74 11.61
C PRO A 516 7.61 1.06 12.97
N LEU A 517 8.84 0.71 13.38
CA LEU A 517 9.13 0.10 14.68
C LEU A 517 9.63 1.13 15.69
N GLU A 518 9.50 0.82 16.97
CA GLU A 518 10.13 1.53 18.07
C GLU A 518 11.60 1.08 18.18
N ILE A 519 12.52 1.85 17.56
CA ILE A 519 13.95 1.52 17.46
C ILE A 519 14.85 2.59 18.04
N ARG A 520 14.34 3.46 18.90
CA ARG A 520 15.09 4.61 19.44
C ARG A 520 16.40 4.18 20.11
N GLU A 521 16.35 3.19 21.00
CA GLU A 521 17.50 2.76 21.79
C GLU A 521 18.58 2.13 20.90
N GLU A 522 18.19 1.34 19.92
CA GLU A 522 19.10 0.71 18.96
C GLU A 522 19.70 1.76 18.00
N ALA A 523 18.89 2.70 17.55
CA ALA A 523 19.34 3.77 16.68
C ALA A 523 20.36 4.71 17.37
N GLU A 524 20.21 4.97 18.68
CA GLU A 524 21.17 5.77 19.45
C GLU A 524 22.54 5.08 19.51
N GLN A 525 22.60 3.74 19.65
CA GLN A 525 23.81 2.97 19.83
C GLN A 525 24.54 2.67 18.52
N CYS A 526 23.81 2.51 17.41
CA CYS A 526 24.38 2.13 16.12
C CYS A 526 24.97 3.32 15.35
N ALA A 527 26.07 3.09 14.61
CA ALA A 527 26.73 4.10 13.79
C ALA A 527 25.94 4.50 12.55
N ALA A 528 25.15 3.58 12.01
CA ALA A 528 24.23 3.84 10.92
C ALA A 528 22.94 3.03 11.09
N VAL A 529 21.83 3.53 10.50
CA VAL A 529 20.52 2.89 10.52
C VAL A 529 19.94 2.92 9.12
N VAL A 530 19.58 1.76 8.60
CA VAL A 530 18.95 1.56 7.29
C VAL A 530 17.61 0.88 7.49
N GLN A 531 16.53 1.53 7.08
CA GLN A 531 15.22 0.92 7.01
C GLN A 531 15.10 0.20 5.66
N ALA A 532 15.13 -1.11 5.73
CA ALA A 532 15.10 -1.99 4.55
C ALA A 532 13.67 -2.29 4.12
N TRP A 533 12.69 -2.35 5.06
CA TRP A 533 11.34 -2.86 4.79
C TRP A 533 11.38 -4.34 4.33
N PHE A 534 10.30 -4.80 3.69
CA PHE A 534 10.28 -6.01 2.86
C PHE A 534 10.33 -5.58 1.40
N LEU A 535 11.44 -5.86 0.72
CA LEU A 535 11.76 -5.30 -0.60
C LEU A 535 11.43 -6.23 -1.77
N GLY A 536 10.86 -7.41 -1.49
CA GLY A 536 10.49 -8.36 -2.52
C GLY A 536 11.67 -9.19 -3.06
N THR A 537 11.54 -9.64 -4.30
CA THR A 537 12.44 -10.62 -4.95
C THR A 537 13.91 -10.20 -4.90
N GLU A 538 14.21 -8.93 -5.14
CA GLU A 538 15.58 -8.41 -5.23
C GLU A 538 16.05 -7.71 -3.94
N SER A 539 15.49 -8.07 -2.80
CA SER A 539 15.76 -7.42 -1.50
C SER A 539 17.26 -7.34 -1.18
N GLY A 540 17.95 -8.47 -1.19
CA GLY A 540 19.38 -8.53 -0.81
C GLY A 540 20.30 -7.83 -1.81
N THR A 541 20.02 -7.93 -3.12
CA THR A 541 20.81 -7.27 -4.17
C THR A 541 20.66 -5.75 -4.11
N ALA A 542 19.43 -5.24 -3.93
CA ALA A 542 19.17 -3.82 -3.77
C ALA A 542 19.80 -3.25 -2.49
N LEU A 543 19.71 -3.97 -1.37
CA LEU A 543 20.39 -3.59 -0.13
C LEU A 543 21.90 -3.54 -0.31
N ALA A 544 22.50 -4.55 -0.95
CA ALA A 544 23.93 -4.58 -1.22
C ALA A 544 24.36 -3.40 -2.10
N ASP A 545 23.59 -3.04 -3.12
CA ASP A 545 23.87 -1.88 -3.96
C ASP A 545 23.90 -0.58 -3.14
N VAL A 546 22.92 -0.39 -2.23
CA VAL A 546 22.89 0.78 -1.34
C VAL A 546 24.02 0.75 -0.33
N LEU A 547 24.22 -0.36 0.39
CA LEU A 547 25.24 -0.46 1.43
C LEU A 547 26.67 -0.27 0.88
N THR A 548 26.92 -0.68 -0.37
CA THR A 548 28.23 -0.54 -1.02
C THR A 548 28.41 0.77 -1.80
N GLY A 549 27.38 1.61 -1.87
CA GLY A 549 27.41 2.88 -2.59
C GLY A 549 27.31 2.76 -4.11
N ARG A 550 26.95 1.59 -4.65
CA ARG A 550 26.59 1.47 -6.08
C ARG A 550 25.33 2.25 -6.41
N VAL A 551 24.40 2.27 -5.46
CA VAL A 551 23.19 3.11 -5.48
C VAL A 551 23.28 4.07 -4.31
N ASN A 552 23.12 5.35 -4.60
CA ASN A 552 23.01 6.37 -3.58
C ASN A 552 21.58 6.36 -3.01
N PRO A 553 21.38 6.17 -1.67
CA PRO A 553 20.04 6.13 -1.09
C PRO A 553 19.25 7.40 -1.38
N SER A 554 18.03 7.24 -1.86
CA SER A 554 17.11 8.33 -2.20
C SER A 554 15.74 8.21 -1.54
N GLY A 555 15.47 7.10 -0.86
CA GLY A 555 14.20 6.85 -0.18
C GLY A 555 13.92 7.87 0.92
N ARG A 556 12.65 8.20 1.11
CA ARG A 556 12.13 9.11 2.15
C ARG A 556 10.97 8.43 2.85
N LEU A 557 10.86 8.57 4.16
CA LEU A 557 9.79 7.93 4.93
C LEU A 557 8.41 8.41 4.47
N SER A 558 7.56 7.49 4.10
CA SER A 558 6.14 7.73 3.81
C SER A 558 5.23 7.62 5.06
N MET A 559 5.81 7.23 6.19
CA MET A 559 5.17 7.17 7.49
C MET A 559 6.16 7.52 8.58
N SER A 560 5.72 8.33 9.55
CA SER A 560 6.52 8.77 10.71
C SER A 560 6.85 7.60 11.64
N PHE A 561 8.09 7.57 12.17
CA PHE A 561 8.52 6.59 13.19
C PHE A 561 8.23 7.13 14.59
N PRO A 562 7.50 6.41 15.44
CA PRO A 562 7.24 6.85 16.80
C PRO A 562 8.50 6.77 17.67
N GLN A 563 8.60 7.61 18.69
CA GLN A 563 9.60 7.47 19.76
C GLN A 563 9.31 6.25 20.64
N THR A 564 8.03 5.99 20.83
CA THR A 564 7.49 4.88 21.61
C THR A 564 6.04 4.62 21.19
N VAL A 565 5.55 3.41 21.40
CA VAL A 565 4.15 3.02 21.10
C VAL A 565 3.13 3.92 21.81
N GLY A 566 3.48 4.46 22.98
CA GLY A 566 2.63 5.40 23.74
C GLY A 566 2.43 6.77 23.07
N GLN A 567 3.25 7.12 22.09
CA GLN A 567 3.13 8.37 21.34
C GLN A 567 2.05 8.31 20.24
N ILE A 568 1.63 7.12 19.84
CA ILE A 568 0.68 6.91 18.73
C ILE A 568 -0.73 7.44 19.11
N PRO A 569 -1.40 8.19 18.20
CA PRO A 569 -1.00 8.47 16.82
C PRO A 569 0.01 9.63 16.69
N VAL A 570 1.03 9.43 15.86
CA VAL A 570 2.01 10.46 15.49
C VAL A 570 2.16 10.52 13.98
N TYR A 571 1.82 11.66 13.40
CA TYR A 571 1.87 11.90 11.95
C TYR A 571 2.12 13.39 11.67
N TYR A 572 2.73 13.71 10.53
CA TYR A 572 3.25 15.05 10.26
C TYR A 572 2.16 16.12 10.06
N ASN A 573 0.99 15.75 9.49
CA ASN A 573 -0.10 16.66 9.14
C ASN A 573 -1.19 16.74 10.22
N HIS A 574 -0.79 16.73 11.48
CA HIS A 574 -1.73 16.84 12.58
C HIS A 574 -2.37 18.24 12.64
N ALA A 575 -3.58 18.31 13.19
CA ALA A 575 -4.27 19.56 13.39
C ALA A 575 -3.54 20.44 14.41
N ASN A 576 -3.61 21.77 14.23
CA ASN A 576 -3.09 22.72 15.19
C ASN A 576 -3.91 22.66 16.49
N THR A 577 -3.27 22.93 17.62
CA THR A 577 -3.93 22.95 18.94
C THR A 577 -4.04 24.36 19.48
N GLY A 578 -4.93 24.57 20.47
CA GLY A 578 -5.06 25.89 21.09
C GLY A 578 -3.89 26.31 21.99
N ARG A 579 -3.00 25.35 22.33
CA ARG A 579 -1.80 25.58 23.12
C ARG A 579 -0.63 24.78 22.55
N PRO A 580 -0.18 25.10 21.33
CA PRO A 580 0.92 24.39 20.69
C PRO A 580 2.21 24.61 21.48
N ARG A 581 3.06 23.58 21.52
CA ARG A 581 4.44 23.76 21.99
C ARG A 581 5.24 24.40 20.88
N LEU A 582 5.75 25.60 21.10
CA LEU A 582 6.62 26.28 20.12
C LEU A 582 8.02 25.69 20.19
N THR A 583 8.64 25.50 19.03
CA THR A 583 9.99 24.94 18.91
C THR A 583 10.99 25.86 19.60
N GLY A 584 11.78 25.34 20.53
CA GLY A 584 12.82 26.08 21.25
C GLY A 584 12.39 26.70 22.58
N GLU A 585 11.10 26.69 22.93
CA GLU A 585 10.67 27.14 24.27
C GLU A 585 10.75 26.00 25.28
N GLN A 586 11.46 26.22 26.35
CA GLN A 586 11.48 25.28 27.49
C GLN A 586 10.11 25.26 28.15
N SER A 587 9.47 24.12 28.03
CA SER A 587 8.38 23.57 28.86
C SER A 587 7.48 24.57 29.61
N GLU A 588 6.58 25.24 28.88
CA GLU A 588 5.40 25.75 29.56
C GLU A 588 4.50 24.56 29.96
N ARG A 589 4.18 24.47 31.24
CA ARG A 589 3.38 23.40 31.85
C ARG A 589 2.02 23.21 31.17
N PHE A 590 1.48 24.25 30.56
CA PHE A 590 0.12 24.30 29.99
C PHE A 590 0.09 24.26 28.45
N THR A 591 1.08 23.63 27.85
CA THR A 591 1.12 23.36 26.40
C THR A 591 0.76 21.89 26.08
N THR A 592 0.36 21.61 24.84
CA THR A 592 0.14 20.23 24.34
C THR A 592 1.46 19.49 24.32
N ARG A 593 1.66 18.53 25.24
CA ARG A 593 2.89 17.74 25.35
C ARG A 593 2.70 16.47 26.14
N PHE A 594 3.58 15.50 25.91
CA PHE A 594 3.87 14.43 26.86
C PHE A 594 4.84 14.94 27.94
N ILE A 595 4.85 14.35 29.12
CA ILE A 595 5.78 14.70 30.20
C ILE A 595 7.11 13.93 30.12
N ASP A 596 7.11 12.80 29.43
CA ASP A 596 8.17 11.78 29.38
C ASP A 596 8.64 11.45 27.95
N CYS A 597 8.04 12.08 26.94
CA CYS A 597 8.37 11.85 25.54
C CYS A 597 8.30 13.18 24.75
N PRO A 598 9.16 13.42 23.76
CA PRO A 598 9.00 14.52 22.82
C PRO A 598 7.67 14.40 22.05
N ASN A 599 7.15 15.52 21.54
CA ASN A 599 6.00 15.51 20.63
C ASN A 599 6.39 15.05 19.23
N GLU A 600 7.62 15.39 18.84
CA GLU A 600 8.18 15.07 17.54
C GLU A 600 8.44 13.55 17.41
N PRO A 601 8.17 12.94 16.24
CA PRO A 601 8.50 11.54 16.01
C PRO A 601 10.01 11.30 16.07
N LEU A 602 10.43 10.04 16.17
CA LEU A 602 11.85 9.66 16.07
C LEU A 602 12.41 10.05 14.68
N TYR A 603 11.66 9.71 13.64
CA TYR A 603 11.93 10.15 12.27
C TYR A 603 10.62 10.61 11.62
N PRO A 604 10.56 11.86 11.13
CA PRO A 604 9.33 12.41 10.57
C PRO A 604 9.06 11.95 9.14
N PHE A 605 7.83 12.13 8.68
CA PHE A 605 7.44 11.96 7.29
C PHE A 605 8.36 12.74 6.33
N GLY A 606 8.71 12.12 5.21
CA GLY A 606 9.59 12.69 4.20
C GLY A 606 11.07 12.63 4.54
N TYR A 607 11.44 12.19 5.75
CA TYR A 607 12.84 12.11 6.19
C TYR A 607 13.57 10.94 5.54
N GLY A 608 14.83 11.16 5.21
CA GLY A 608 15.79 10.19 4.74
C GLY A 608 17.09 10.88 4.34
N LEU A 609 18.21 10.22 4.58
CA LEU A 609 19.55 10.69 4.25
C LEU A 609 19.99 10.17 2.88
N SER A 610 20.99 10.82 2.32
CA SER A 610 21.71 10.43 1.12
C SER A 610 23.21 10.44 1.41
N TYR A 611 24.01 9.76 0.61
CA TYR A 611 25.48 9.95 0.61
C TYR A 611 25.88 11.31 0.03
N THR A 612 24.91 12.01 -0.59
CA THR A 612 25.07 13.36 -1.10
C THR A 612 24.38 14.35 -0.16
N LYS A 613 25.08 15.42 0.18
CA LYS A 613 24.52 16.53 0.95
C LYS A 613 23.86 17.53 0.00
N PHE A 614 22.55 17.75 0.19
CA PHE A 614 21.81 18.76 -0.57
C PHE A 614 21.53 20.00 0.27
N SER A 615 21.43 21.13 -0.39
CA SER A 615 21.01 22.41 0.21
C SER A 615 19.89 23.04 -0.61
N TYR A 616 19.05 23.83 0.08
CA TYR A 616 17.90 24.51 -0.47
C TYR A 616 18.02 26.00 -0.30
N ARG A 617 17.65 26.79 -1.33
CA ARG A 617 17.64 28.24 -1.28
C ARG A 617 16.64 28.87 -2.23
N ASP A 618 16.39 30.16 -2.07
CA ASP A 618 15.65 31.01 -3.00
C ASP A 618 14.23 30.50 -3.28
N LEU A 619 13.51 30.03 -2.23
CA LEU A 619 12.09 29.69 -2.36
C LEU A 619 11.29 30.93 -2.76
N ARG A 620 10.53 30.85 -3.84
CA ARG A 620 9.63 31.89 -4.32
C ARG A 620 8.31 31.31 -4.75
N ALA A 621 7.21 31.95 -4.34
CA ALA A 621 5.86 31.66 -4.78
C ALA A 621 5.28 32.93 -5.40
N GLU A 622 4.98 32.90 -6.68
CA GLU A 622 4.48 34.04 -7.48
C GLU A 622 3.10 33.71 -8.05
N GLN A 623 2.13 34.57 -7.84
CA GLN A 623 0.78 34.37 -8.36
C GLN A 623 0.71 34.70 -9.86
N ASN A 624 0.09 33.81 -10.61
CA ASN A 624 -0.18 33.95 -12.04
C ASN A 624 -1.67 33.68 -12.33
N GLY A 625 -2.52 34.67 -12.18
CA GLY A 625 -3.98 34.51 -12.26
C GLY A 625 -4.49 33.66 -11.09
N ASP A 626 -5.14 32.52 -11.39
CA ASP A 626 -5.69 31.62 -10.42
C ASP A 626 -4.72 30.50 -9.95
N THR A 627 -3.43 30.62 -10.35
CA THR A 627 -2.39 29.65 -9.98
C THR A 627 -1.20 30.33 -9.31
N TRP A 628 -0.39 29.56 -8.59
CA TRP A 628 0.89 30.00 -8.03
C TRP A 628 2.01 29.16 -8.62
N SER A 629 3.02 29.85 -9.21
CA SER A 629 4.29 29.20 -9.58
C SER A 629 5.21 29.22 -8.37
N VAL A 630 5.55 28.04 -7.85
CA VAL A 630 6.47 27.88 -6.74
C VAL A 630 7.80 27.39 -7.27
N ARG A 631 8.90 28.09 -6.93
CA ARG A 631 10.26 27.74 -7.38
C ARG A 631 11.18 27.67 -6.18
N VAL A 632 12.06 26.66 -6.18
CA VAL A 632 13.11 26.50 -5.17
C VAL A 632 14.38 26.02 -5.85
N ARG A 633 15.55 26.49 -5.39
CA ARG A 633 16.83 26.00 -5.89
C ARG A 633 17.38 24.92 -4.96
N VAL A 634 17.81 23.83 -5.58
CA VAL A 634 18.41 22.68 -4.90
C VAL A 634 19.81 22.47 -5.47
N ARG A 635 20.80 22.32 -4.58
CA ARG A 635 22.19 22.12 -4.95
C ARG A 635 22.77 20.89 -4.26
N SER A 636 23.58 20.13 -5.02
CA SER A 636 24.47 19.09 -4.50
C SER A 636 25.73 19.76 -3.95
N GLU A 637 25.92 19.79 -2.63
CA GLU A 637 27.07 20.45 -1.99
C GLU A 637 28.27 19.52 -1.92
N GLU A 638 28.05 18.26 -1.52
CA GLU A 638 29.12 17.29 -1.27
C GLU A 638 28.59 15.87 -1.50
N GLY A 639 29.46 14.99 -2.00
CA GLY A 639 29.14 13.57 -2.21
C GLY A 639 29.08 13.16 -3.68
N PRO A 640 28.68 11.94 -3.98
CA PRO A 640 28.52 11.44 -5.36
C PRO A 640 27.28 12.05 -6.04
N GLU A 641 27.04 11.69 -7.31
CA GLU A 641 25.74 11.93 -7.95
C GLU A 641 24.60 11.37 -7.08
N GLY A 642 23.53 12.14 -6.92
CA GLY A 642 22.40 11.75 -6.09
C GLY A 642 21.06 12.22 -6.61
N VAL A 643 20.00 11.58 -6.13
CA VAL A 643 18.61 11.98 -6.38
C VAL A 643 18.06 12.62 -5.11
N GLU A 644 17.61 13.86 -5.20
CA GLU A 644 16.90 14.55 -4.13
C GLU A 644 15.40 14.56 -4.40
N THR A 645 14.63 14.29 -3.34
CA THR A 645 13.16 14.33 -3.36
C THR A 645 12.69 15.65 -2.76
N VAL A 646 12.39 16.61 -3.64
CA VAL A 646 11.89 17.92 -3.25
C VAL A 646 10.40 17.83 -2.93
N GLN A 647 10.04 18.19 -1.71
CA GLN A 647 8.68 18.07 -1.18
C GLN A 647 8.09 19.47 -1.01
N LEU A 648 6.89 19.70 -1.57
CA LEU A 648 6.15 20.94 -1.47
C LEU A 648 4.99 20.77 -0.50
N TYR A 649 4.94 21.62 0.53
CA TYR A 649 3.88 21.66 1.52
C TYR A 649 3.18 23.02 1.53
N ILE A 650 1.92 23.01 1.97
CA ILE A 650 1.16 24.22 2.26
C ILE A 650 0.70 24.21 3.73
N ARG A 651 0.44 25.41 4.26
CA ARG A 651 -0.29 25.60 5.51
C ARG A 651 -1.26 26.76 5.33
N ASP A 652 -2.52 26.52 5.57
CA ASP A 652 -3.52 27.58 5.74
C ASP A 652 -3.39 28.14 7.18
N CYS A 653 -3.08 29.43 7.31
CA CYS A 653 -2.77 30.05 8.59
C CYS A 653 -4.03 30.34 9.41
N SER A 654 -5.17 30.57 8.75
CA SER A 654 -6.43 30.92 9.40
C SER A 654 -7.62 30.66 8.50
N ALA A 655 -8.44 29.68 8.86
CA ALA A 655 -9.63 29.27 8.13
C ALA A 655 -10.85 29.13 9.06
N SER A 656 -12.02 28.94 8.49
CA SER A 656 -13.27 28.67 9.22
C SER A 656 -13.23 27.38 10.03
N ARG A 657 -12.28 26.48 9.73
CA ARG A 657 -11.98 25.23 10.45
C ARG A 657 -10.51 25.14 10.78
N VAL A 658 -10.19 24.42 11.87
CA VAL A 658 -8.79 24.17 12.24
C VAL A 658 -8.11 23.37 11.14
N ARG A 659 -7.01 23.92 10.61
CA ARG A 659 -6.24 23.31 9.53
C ARG A 659 -5.02 22.56 10.07
N PRO A 660 -4.48 21.58 9.32
CA PRO A 660 -3.21 20.93 9.62
C PRO A 660 -2.06 21.92 9.72
N VAL A 661 -1.06 21.59 10.52
CA VAL A 661 0.18 22.39 10.60
C VAL A 661 0.91 22.47 9.25
N GLN A 662 0.73 21.47 8.41
CA GLN A 662 1.21 21.41 7.01
C GLN A 662 0.57 20.25 6.25
N GLU A 663 0.53 20.35 4.93
CA GLU A 663 -0.05 19.35 4.02
C GLU A 663 0.80 19.24 2.76
N LEU A 664 1.20 18.03 2.36
CA LEU A 664 1.92 17.79 1.11
C LEU A 664 1.03 18.09 -0.10
N ARG A 665 1.56 18.80 -1.09
CA ARG A 665 0.86 19.15 -2.34
C ARG A 665 1.72 18.93 -3.58
N GLY A 666 2.97 18.50 -3.44
CA GLY A 666 3.81 18.23 -4.59
C GLY A 666 5.11 17.54 -4.22
N VAL A 667 5.59 16.75 -5.16
CA VAL A 667 6.89 16.06 -5.05
C VAL A 667 7.58 16.11 -6.42
N GLN A 668 8.88 16.38 -6.41
CA GLN A 668 9.73 16.21 -7.59
C GLN A 668 11.05 15.56 -7.21
N ARG A 669 11.39 14.49 -7.92
CA ARG A 669 12.69 13.81 -7.80
C ARG A 669 13.68 14.45 -8.78
N VAL A 670 14.79 14.92 -8.27
CA VAL A 670 15.79 15.67 -9.05
C VAL A 670 17.16 15.01 -8.93
N ARG A 671 17.67 14.51 -10.05
CA ARG A 671 19.03 13.98 -10.14
C ARG A 671 20.02 15.11 -10.31
N LEU A 672 21.04 15.16 -9.45
CA LEU A 672 22.10 16.19 -9.44
C LEU A 672 23.48 15.57 -9.43
N LEU A 673 24.34 16.10 -10.28
CA LEU A 673 25.79 15.81 -10.27
C LEU A 673 26.47 16.58 -9.12
N PRO A 674 27.67 16.16 -8.67
CA PRO A 674 28.43 16.88 -7.65
C PRO A 674 28.61 18.35 -8.02
N GLY A 675 28.20 19.28 -7.14
CA GLY A 675 28.25 20.71 -7.33
C GLY A 675 27.16 21.31 -8.26
N GLU A 676 26.30 20.47 -8.86
CA GLU A 676 25.22 20.94 -9.71
C GLU A 676 24.11 21.59 -8.87
N GLU A 677 23.53 22.65 -9.42
CA GLU A 677 22.35 23.32 -8.89
C GLU A 677 21.23 23.29 -9.94
N ARG A 678 20.00 23.07 -9.48
CA ARG A 678 18.81 23.06 -10.33
C ARG A 678 17.67 23.83 -9.69
N GLU A 679 16.93 24.57 -10.50
CA GLU A 679 15.65 25.14 -10.10
C GLU A 679 14.54 24.12 -10.29
N VAL A 680 13.76 23.89 -9.23
CA VAL A 680 12.60 23.00 -9.19
C VAL A 680 11.34 23.86 -9.14
N CYS A 681 10.37 23.56 -9.99
CA CYS A 681 9.17 24.37 -10.16
C CYS A 681 7.92 23.52 -9.89
N PHE A 682 7.01 24.04 -9.08
CA PHE A 682 5.69 23.47 -8.85
C PHE A 682 4.61 24.48 -9.27
N SER A 683 3.42 23.98 -9.55
CA SER A 683 2.22 24.78 -9.78
C SER A 683 1.17 24.41 -8.75
N LEU A 684 0.62 25.41 -8.07
CA LEU A 684 -0.52 25.24 -7.16
C LEU A 684 -1.73 25.97 -7.76
N THR A 685 -2.89 25.37 -7.61
CA THR A 685 -4.19 25.91 -7.99
C THR A 685 -5.00 26.29 -6.75
N LYS A 686 -6.15 26.91 -6.90
CA LYS A 686 -7.09 27.13 -5.78
C LYS A 686 -7.58 25.80 -5.19
N ASP A 687 -7.70 24.77 -6.00
CA ASP A 687 -8.12 23.45 -5.53
C ASP A 687 -7.09 22.83 -4.57
N ASP A 688 -5.79 23.07 -4.79
CA ASP A 688 -4.73 22.62 -3.90
C ASP A 688 -4.76 23.32 -2.53
N LEU A 689 -5.38 24.51 -2.45
CA LEU A 689 -5.58 25.26 -1.21
C LEU A 689 -6.93 24.98 -0.54
N SER A 690 -7.79 24.17 -1.16
CA SER A 690 -9.14 23.90 -0.67
C SER A 690 -9.17 22.89 0.47
N PHE A 691 -10.20 23.00 1.31
CA PHE A 691 -10.52 22.09 2.38
C PHE A 691 -12.05 21.91 2.52
N TRP A 692 -12.48 20.91 3.27
CA TRP A 692 -13.90 20.66 3.54
C TRP A 692 -14.43 21.63 4.59
N ASN A 693 -15.23 22.59 4.17
CA ASN A 693 -15.79 23.62 5.07
C ASN A 693 -17.04 23.18 5.83
N GLY A 694 -17.52 21.95 5.57
CA GLY A 694 -18.74 21.38 6.15
C GLY A 694 -19.89 21.23 5.15
N SER A 695 -19.71 21.72 3.92
CA SER A 695 -20.69 21.58 2.83
C SER A 695 -20.03 21.30 1.48
N SER A 696 -18.82 21.78 1.26
CA SER A 696 -18.08 21.62 0.00
C SER A 696 -16.58 21.78 0.23
N PHE A 697 -15.78 21.36 -0.74
CA PHE A 697 -14.35 21.75 -0.82
C PHE A 697 -14.26 23.16 -1.38
N ALA A 698 -13.61 24.06 -0.64
CA ALA A 698 -13.37 25.44 -1.06
C ALA A 698 -12.10 25.99 -0.41
N ALA A 699 -11.37 26.85 -1.13
CA ALA A 699 -10.31 27.68 -0.57
C ALA A 699 -10.91 28.97 -0.03
N GLU A 700 -10.54 29.37 1.19
CA GLU A 700 -10.97 30.63 1.81
C GLU A 700 -9.88 31.69 1.65
N PRO A 701 -10.26 32.98 1.49
CA PRO A 701 -9.29 34.08 1.49
C PRO A 701 -8.50 34.13 2.78
N GLY A 702 -7.17 34.35 2.67
CA GLY A 702 -6.32 34.37 3.85
C GLY A 702 -4.85 34.24 3.50
N GLU A 703 -4.04 34.12 4.55
CA GLU A 703 -2.61 33.88 4.46
C GLU A 703 -2.32 32.37 4.42
N PHE A 704 -1.47 31.97 3.48
CA PHE A 704 -0.93 30.63 3.39
C PHE A 704 0.59 30.65 3.47
N LEU A 705 1.18 29.68 4.15
CA LEU A 705 2.60 29.40 4.05
C LEU A 705 2.83 28.33 2.97
N ILE A 706 3.68 28.66 2.02
CA ILE A 706 4.20 27.72 1.04
C ILE A 706 5.57 27.27 1.54
N MET A 707 5.79 25.97 1.63
CA MET A 707 7.00 25.40 2.19
C MET A 707 7.59 24.39 1.22
N ALA A 708 8.92 24.43 1.03
CA ALA A 708 9.61 23.45 0.19
C ALA A 708 10.91 22.98 0.83
N GLY A 709 11.19 21.69 0.78
CA GLY A 709 12.38 21.14 1.40
C GLY A 709 12.54 19.64 1.22
N SER A 710 13.42 19.06 2.05
CA SER A 710 13.79 17.64 2.00
C SER A 710 12.91 16.71 2.85
N SER A 711 12.11 17.27 3.75
CA SER A 711 11.18 16.52 4.61
C SER A 711 10.17 17.47 5.24
N SER A 712 9.17 16.95 5.92
CA SER A 712 8.18 17.75 6.69
C SER A 712 8.81 18.61 7.79
N SER A 713 10.02 18.28 8.27
CA SER A 713 10.73 19.04 9.32
C SER A 713 11.84 19.96 8.80
N HIS A 714 12.25 19.82 7.53
CA HIS A 714 13.34 20.59 6.94
C HIS A 714 12.87 21.29 5.67
N VAL A 715 12.26 22.47 5.85
CA VAL A 715 11.65 23.26 4.79
C VAL A 715 12.09 24.73 4.86
N LEU A 716 12.18 25.37 3.70
CA LEU A 716 12.09 26.81 3.56
C LEU A 716 10.61 27.21 3.52
N SER A 717 10.27 28.42 3.91
CA SER A 717 8.89 28.91 3.89
C SER A 717 8.76 30.31 3.30
N GLN A 718 7.65 30.55 2.61
CA GLN A 718 7.24 31.86 2.11
C GLN A 718 5.74 32.03 2.26
N SER A 719 5.30 33.20 2.72
CA SER A 719 3.88 33.56 2.80
C SER A 719 3.35 34.01 1.44
N ILE A 720 2.09 33.60 1.16
CA ILE A 720 1.27 34.13 0.07
C ILE A 720 -0.10 34.53 0.64
N THR A 721 -0.83 35.40 -0.09
CA THR A 721 -2.20 35.77 0.27
C THR A 721 -3.15 35.37 -0.85
N LEU A 722 -4.17 34.59 -0.51
CA LEU A 722 -5.32 34.36 -1.39
C LEU A 722 -6.31 35.54 -1.17
N ALA A 723 -6.55 36.31 -2.21
CA ALA A 723 -7.55 37.40 -2.20
C ALA A 723 -8.98 36.83 -2.34
N ASP A 724 -9.97 37.66 -2.03
CA ASP A 724 -11.42 37.36 -2.18
C ASP A 724 -11.80 37.02 -3.64
#